data_8a94b915f1795d5d80afad3fc686e12b
#
_entry.id   8a94b915f1795d5d80afad3fc686e12b
#
_cell.length_a   1.000
_cell.length_b   1.000
_cell.length_c   1.000
_cell.angle_alpha   90.00
_cell.angle_beta   90.00
_cell.angle_gamma   90.00
#
_symmetry.space_group_name_H-M   'P 1'
#
loop_
_entity.id
_entity.type
_entity.pdbx_description
1 polymer ?
#
loop_
_entity_poly.entity_id
_entity_poly.type
_entity_poly.pdbx_seq_one_letter_code
_entity_poly.pdbx_strand_id
1 'polypeptide(L)'
;MAKVAIIETKASRNNYQRLFEDSFEFDQFQLCSDPTIKKVLKRDVDIVIDTDKYDWLILVGSECLKYFTKLNSVTEYSGRVVEDKFIPVINPAMLAFKPEAQRTWDDSKDNIIKYIKGELKNVTLGTDKAYGIQDSQELYVFLDNALNSDHDFIALDSETTALYNRNGHILGMSISYEPNHGAYIDTECVDEKAEKLLQQLFDKKRVVFHNAKFDLHFFEYHFNFKFPRFEDTMLLHYMLDENPGTHGLKQLSLKYTPYGDYEKPMYDWMDDYRKRHGMLKGDFSWDLIPFDVMKHYAALDAVCTFLLFQKFETPLLKNDRLYGVYKDILIPGTRFLVDIEDNGVPFDKGRLEKSSVLMQDNIDEAVAELYTYEAVKQFEINQGKAFNPNSTVQLRALLFDYLGLKPTGKKTGTGADSTDAEVLTTLAEQHPVPKLILEIRQKVKIKSTYLDKIYPQLDRDDRLRTGFNLHGTTSGRLSSSGKMNMQQIPRDNPIVKGCIKARPGYKIVAMDLTTAEVYCAAVLANDKNLMKVFQDGGNFHSNIAKIVFDLPGDVDDIAEHYSVERQMAKAVTFGIMYGAGPKKISEQVSKDSGKYFSMKDASSVIADYFEQFSGLKKWLDDGKQFIQDNGFMYSFFGRKRRLPNVFSSDKGIASHEVRSGINFLVQSIASDVNLLGGIEMNDYIKKTGMKAKIFALVHDSILAEVPDCEINRYSQELQNFIQKDRGLSIPGTPIGCDFDIGEDYSFGKFEKKYETL
;
A
#
# COMPACT_ATOMS: atom_id res chain seq x y z
N MET A 1 35.60 -18.15 24.31
CA MET A 1 34.96 -17.19 23.36
C MET A 1 34.16 -17.98 22.37
N ALA A 2 33.02 -17.48 21.97
CA ALA A 2 32.19 -18.12 20.94
C ALA A 2 32.97 -18.20 19.62
N LYS A 3 32.90 -19.32 18.92
CA LYS A 3 33.48 -19.50 17.58
C LYS A 3 32.51 -18.97 16.53
N VAL A 4 32.94 -17.97 15.78
CA VAL A 4 32.10 -17.26 14.81
C VAL A 4 32.65 -17.45 13.39
N ALA A 5 31.76 -17.68 12.43
CA ALA A 5 32.11 -17.64 11.00
C ALA A 5 31.27 -16.55 10.30
N ILE A 6 31.90 -15.81 9.38
CA ILE A 6 31.20 -14.89 8.46
C ILE A 6 31.29 -15.50 7.06
N ILE A 7 30.14 -15.67 6.43
CA ILE A 7 30.02 -16.35 5.13
C ILE A 7 29.44 -15.40 4.10
N GLU A 8 30.19 -15.15 3.03
CA GLU A 8 29.78 -14.37 1.87
C GLU A 8 29.53 -15.23 0.66
N THR A 9 28.72 -14.77 -0.26
CA THR A 9 28.49 -15.47 -1.54
C THR A 9 29.77 -15.53 -2.37
N LYS A 10 30.53 -14.43 -2.45
CA LYS A 10 31.77 -14.24 -3.20
C LYS A 10 32.62 -13.17 -2.55
N ALA A 11 33.87 -13.04 -2.99
CA ALA A 11 34.78 -12.02 -2.50
C ALA A 11 34.17 -10.61 -2.54
N SER A 12 34.25 -9.92 -1.43
CA SER A 12 33.81 -8.52 -1.29
C SER A 12 34.99 -7.65 -0.81
N ARG A 13 34.77 -6.33 -0.84
CA ARG A 13 35.68 -5.36 -0.24
C ARG A 13 35.29 -4.99 1.20
N ASN A 14 34.38 -5.75 1.80
CA ASN A 14 33.95 -5.49 3.16
C ASN A 14 35.10 -5.80 4.16
N ASN A 15 35.37 -4.87 5.04
CA ASN A 15 36.26 -5.08 6.17
C ASN A 15 35.39 -5.35 7.42
N TYR A 16 35.08 -6.61 7.67
CA TYR A 16 34.22 -7.01 8.78
C TYR A 16 34.84 -6.72 10.15
N GLN A 17 36.18 -6.78 10.28
CA GLN A 17 36.85 -6.40 11.52
C GLN A 17 36.46 -4.98 11.94
N ARG A 18 36.56 -4.03 11.00
CA ARG A 18 36.15 -2.64 11.22
C ARG A 18 34.64 -2.48 11.34
N LEU A 19 33.88 -3.21 10.53
CA LEU A 19 32.42 -3.11 10.53
C LEU A 19 31.79 -3.55 11.84
N PHE A 20 32.37 -4.58 12.50
CA PHE A 20 31.97 -5.04 13.83
C PHE A 20 32.80 -4.45 14.96
N GLU A 21 33.57 -3.40 14.70
CA GLU A 21 34.31 -2.61 15.71
C GLU A 21 35.25 -3.45 16.59
N ASP A 22 35.92 -4.43 16.00
CA ASP A 22 36.79 -5.39 16.71
C ASP A 22 36.11 -6.11 17.90
N SER A 23 34.78 -6.28 17.84
CA SER A 23 33.97 -6.79 18.95
C SER A 23 34.14 -8.28 19.22
N PHE A 24 34.55 -9.07 18.23
CA PHE A 24 34.76 -10.53 18.32
C PHE A 24 35.73 -11.02 17.23
N GLU A 25 36.29 -12.20 17.45
CA GLU A 25 37.13 -12.91 16.44
C GLU A 25 36.21 -13.80 15.58
N PHE A 26 36.55 -13.97 14.29
CA PHE A 26 35.81 -14.78 13.34
C PHE A 26 36.70 -15.35 12.23
N ASP A 27 36.25 -16.48 11.67
CA ASP A 27 36.73 -17.02 10.40
C ASP A 27 35.87 -16.47 9.24
N GLN A 28 36.49 -16.13 8.10
CA GLN A 28 35.76 -15.61 6.94
C GLN A 28 35.81 -16.60 5.79
N PHE A 29 34.65 -16.87 5.17
CA PHE A 29 34.48 -17.81 4.06
C PHE A 29 33.73 -17.17 2.89
N GLN A 30 34.05 -17.64 1.69
CA GLN A 30 33.38 -17.33 0.45
C GLN A 30 32.83 -18.61 -0.17
N LEU A 31 31.54 -18.66 -0.50
CA LEU A 31 30.94 -19.87 -1.08
C LEU A 31 31.41 -20.13 -2.50
N CYS A 32 31.62 -19.08 -3.28
CA CYS A 32 31.98 -19.16 -4.69
C CYS A 32 33.21 -18.30 -5.00
N SER A 33 34.16 -18.85 -5.74
CA SER A 33 35.34 -18.11 -6.22
C SER A 33 35.05 -17.24 -7.45
N ASP A 34 34.02 -17.58 -8.25
CA ASP A 34 33.64 -16.82 -9.43
C ASP A 34 32.96 -15.49 -9.03
N PRO A 35 33.57 -14.34 -9.34
CA PRO A 35 33.02 -13.03 -8.98
C PRO A 35 31.76 -12.65 -9.76
N THR A 36 31.40 -13.35 -10.84
CA THR A 36 30.26 -13.03 -11.70
C THR A 36 28.97 -13.69 -11.22
N ILE A 37 29.03 -14.62 -10.28
CA ILE A 37 27.88 -15.35 -9.77
C ILE A 37 26.86 -14.38 -9.14
N LYS A 38 25.60 -14.52 -9.60
CA LYS A 38 24.42 -13.80 -9.07
C LYS A 38 23.49 -14.68 -8.25
N LYS A 39 23.47 -16.00 -8.55
CA LYS A 39 22.69 -17.01 -7.80
C LYS A 39 23.60 -18.16 -7.47
N VAL A 40 23.52 -18.65 -6.24
CA VAL A 40 24.31 -19.80 -5.78
C VAL A 40 23.54 -21.08 -6.03
N LEU A 41 24.07 -21.95 -6.88
CA LEU A 41 23.59 -23.34 -7.04
C LEU A 41 24.59 -24.26 -6.31
N LYS A 42 24.14 -25.43 -5.87
CA LYS A 42 25.02 -26.41 -5.17
C LYS A 42 26.29 -26.74 -5.95
N ARG A 43 26.25 -26.73 -7.29
CA ARG A 43 27.40 -26.99 -8.17
C ARG A 43 28.41 -25.85 -8.24
N ASP A 44 28.03 -24.64 -7.81
CA ASP A 44 28.83 -23.41 -7.92
C ASP A 44 29.56 -23.12 -6.61
N VAL A 45 29.40 -23.97 -5.60
CA VAL A 45 30.01 -23.82 -4.28
C VAL A 45 31.34 -24.53 -4.24
N ASP A 46 32.40 -23.78 -4.00
CA ASP A 46 33.79 -24.27 -4.04
C ASP A 46 34.28 -24.78 -2.68
N ILE A 47 33.55 -24.46 -1.60
CA ILE A 47 33.98 -24.80 -0.23
C ILE A 47 32.83 -25.44 0.55
N VAL A 48 33.16 -26.49 1.29
CA VAL A 48 32.24 -27.10 2.27
C VAL A 48 32.62 -26.60 3.65
N ILE A 49 31.68 -25.90 4.30
CA ILE A 49 31.85 -25.37 5.64
C ILE A 49 31.27 -26.37 6.64
N ASP A 50 32.11 -26.82 7.57
CA ASP A 50 31.68 -27.61 8.70
C ASP A 50 30.98 -26.67 9.72
N THR A 51 29.67 -26.58 9.61
CA THR A 51 28.85 -25.67 10.43
C THR A 51 28.86 -26.03 11.91
N ASP A 52 29.20 -27.27 12.26
CA ASP A 52 29.18 -27.73 13.66
C ASP A 52 30.41 -27.27 14.45
N LYS A 53 31.41 -26.73 13.77
CA LYS A 53 32.57 -26.11 14.40
C LYS A 53 32.30 -24.73 15.01
N TYR A 54 31.18 -24.11 14.62
CA TYR A 54 30.86 -22.71 14.96
C TYR A 54 29.63 -22.64 15.84
N ASP A 55 29.70 -21.77 16.84
CA ASP A 55 28.56 -21.40 17.67
C ASP A 55 27.62 -20.47 16.90
N TRP A 56 28.20 -19.58 16.08
CA TRP A 56 27.46 -18.61 15.26
C TRP A 56 27.97 -18.55 13.82
N LEU A 57 27.05 -18.52 12.87
CA LEU A 57 27.34 -18.34 11.43
C LEU A 57 26.58 -17.11 10.90
N ILE A 58 27.33 -16.05 10.60
CA ILE A 58 26.79 -14.81 10.04
C ILE A 58 26.70 -14.96 8.52
N LEU A 59 25.48 -14.94 7.98
CA LEU A 59 25.18 -15.16 6.56
C LEU A 59 24.98 -13.82 5.86
N VAL A 60 25.93 -13.42 5.01
CA VAL A 60 25.90 -12.12 4.34
C VAL A 60 25.16 -12.21 3.00
N GLY A 61 24.00 -11.55 2.93
CA GLY A 61 23.17 -11.47 1.72
C GLY A 61 22.24 -12.64 1.49
N SER A 62 21.28 -12.44 0.59
CA SER A 62 20.17 -13.37 0.35
C SER A 62 20.59 -14.73 -0.16
N GLU A 63 21.68 -14.82 -0.94
CA GLU A 63 22.11 -16.10 -1.52
C GLU A 63 22.76 -17.01 -0.47
N CYS A 64 23.50 -16.46 0.49
CA CYS A 64 23.99 -17.23 1.63
C CYS A 64 22.85 -17.73 2.50
N LEU A 65 21.86 -16.87 2.79
CA LEU A 65 20.67 -17.25 3.54
C LEU A 65 19.94 -18.43 2.89
N LYS A 66 19.67 -18.35 1.58
CA LYS A 66 19.00 -19.42 0.81
C LYS A 66 19.79 -20.72 0.79
N TYR A 67 21.10 -20.64 0.76
CA TYR A 67 21.96 -21.81 0.67
C TYR A 67 21.94 -22.64 1.97
N PHE A 68 22.03 -21.98 3.12
CA PHE A 68 22.06 -22.65 4.42
C PHE A 68 20.66 -22.92 5.01
N THR A 69 19.71 -22.07 4.67
CA THR A 69 18.32 -22.16 5.15
C THR A 69 17.37 -22.19 3.95
N LYS A 70 16.08 -22.33 4.14
CA LYS A 70 15.08 -22.22 3.07
C LYS A 70 14.49 -20.80 2.96
N LEU A 71 15.01 -19.86 3.76
CA LEU A 71 14.52 -18.50 3.84
C LEU A 71 15.00 -17.66 2.64
N ASN A 72 14.19 -16.69 2.22
CA ASN A 72 14.46 -15.92 1.01
C ASN A 72 14.74 -14.43 1.26
N SER A 73 14.32 -13.88 2.41
CA SER A 73 14.39 -12.44 2.69
C SER A 73 15.47 -12.13 3.75
N VAL A 74 16.66 -11.77 3.30
CA VAL A 74 17.73 -11.38 4.24
C VAL A 74 17.36 -10.13 5.06
N THR A 75 16.59 -9.20 4.51
CA THR A 75 16.18 -7.97 5.20
C THR A 75 15.22 -8.28 6.36
N GLU A 76 14.33 -9.25 6.19
CA GLU A 76 13.36 -9.68 7.21
C GLU A 76 14.03 -10.29 8.43
N TYR A 77 15.05 -11.13 8.19
CA TYR A 77 15.76 -11.85 9.26
C TYR A 77 17.08 -11.21 9.68
N SER A 78 17.43 -10.04 9.15
CA SER A 78 18.72 -9.41 9.39
C SER A 78 18.99 -9.14 10.87
N GLY A 79 20.10 -9.66 11.37
CA GLY A 79 20.51 -9.52 12.77
C GLY A 79 19.71 -10.38 13.74
N ARG A 80 19.03 -11.44 13.28
CA ARG A 80 18.26 -12.37 14.11
C ARG A 80 18.75 -13.80 13.95
N VAL A 81 18.68 -14.56 15.02
CA VAL A 81 19.03 -15.98 14.99
C VAL A 81 17.93 -16.77 14.31
N VAL A 82 18.28 -17.52 13.27
CA VAL A 82 17.43 -18.49 12.60
C VAL A 82 18.09 -19.87 12.65
N GLU A 83 17.28 -20.94 12.76
CA GLU A 83 17.76 -22.32 12.88
C GLU A 83 18.93 -22.45 13.89
N ASP A 84 18.71 -21.89 15.09
CA ASP A 84 19.54 -21.95 16.30
C ASP A 84 20.91 -21.22 16.24
N LYS A 85 21.56 -21.09 15.09
CA LYS A 85 22.93 -20.55 15.00
C LYS A 85 23.24 -19.68 13.81
N PHE A 86 22.32 -19.57 12.83
CA PHE A 86 22.53 -18.70 11.66
C PHE A 86 22.03 -17.29 11.96
N ILE A 87 22.80 -16.28 11.64
CA ILE A 87 22.40 -14.88 11.76
C ILE A 87 22.56 -14.20 10.39
N PRO A 88 21.46 -14.07 9.63
CA PRO A 88 21.49 -13.36 8.36
C PRO A 88 21.80 -11.87 8.56
N VAL A 89 22.50 -11.27 7.60
CA VAL A 89 22.75 -9.83 7.57
C VAL A 89 22.79 -9.33 6.13
N ILE A 90 22.28 -8.11 5.92
CA ILE A 90 22.38 -7.47 4.61
C ILE A 90 23.86 -7.22 4.25
N ASN A 91 24.17 -7.21 2.94
CA ASN A 91 25.53 -6.92 2.50
C ASN A 91 25.86 -5.43 2.72
N PRO A 92 26.84 -5.06 3.57
CA PRO A 92 27.16 -3.66 3.88
C PRO A 92 27.65 -2.86 2.65
N ALA A 93 28.16 -3.51 1.61
CA ALA A 93 28.55 -2.83 0.38
C ALA A 93 27.38 -2.12 -0.33
N MET A 94 26.14 -2.52 -0.04
CA MET A 94 24.95 -1.85 -0.60
C MET A 94 24.66 -0.48 0.00
N LEU A 95 25.18 -0.17 1.20
CA LEU A 95 24.86 1.06 1.92
C LEU A 95 25.27 2.32 1.16
N ALA A 96 26.35 2.24 0.37
CA ALA A 96 26.78 3.36 -0.48
C ALA A 96 25.74 3.75 -1.54
N PHE A 97 24.94 2.79 -2.01
CA PHE A 97 23.90 2.99 -3.04
C PHE A 97 22.50 3.11 -2.43
N LYS A 98 22.27 2.47 -1.28
CA LYS A 98 20.99 2.42 -0.57
C LYS A 98 21.16 2.86 0.89
N PRO A 99 21.35 4.15 1.17
CA PRO A 99 21.47 4.67 2.53
C PRO A 99 20.27 4.34 3.44
N GLU A 100 19.10 4.07 2.85
CA GLU A 100 17.90 3.60 3.57
C GLU A 100 18.14 2.32 4.37
N ALA A 101 19.07 1.47 3.92
CA ALA A 101 19.40 0.22 4.60
C ALA A 101 20.35 0.42 5.82
N GLN A 102 20.85 1.64 6.07
CA GLN A 102 21.80 1.91 7.15
C GLN A 102 21.22 1.51 8.53
N ARG A 103 19.99 1.87 8.80
CA ARG A 103 19.32 1.51 10.06
C ARG A 103 19.23 0.00 10.24
N THR A 104 18.86 -0.74 9.17
CA THR A 104 18.81 -2.21 9.22
C THR A 104 20.19 -2.80 9.52
N TRP A 105 21.25 -2.24 8.92
CA TRP A 105 22.62 -2.66 9.19
C TRP A 105 23.01 -2.40 10.65
N ASP A 106 22.77 -1.19 11.17
CA ASP A 106 23.13 -0.81 12.53
C ASP A 106 22.42 -1.66 13.57
N ASP A 107 21.10 -1.83 13.44
CA ASP A 107 20.28 -2.72 14.30
C ASP A 107 20.81 -4.17 14.24
N SER A 108 21.17 -4.66 13.05
CA SER A 108 21.69 -6.02 12.85
C SER A 108 23.07 -6.20 13.49
N LYS A 109 23.97 -5.24 13.30
CA LYS A 109 25.29 -5.23 13.91
C LYS A 109 25.20 -5.30 15.43
N ASP A 110 24.38 -4.45 16.04
CA ASP A 110 24.19 -4.41 17.48
C ASP A 110 23.64 -5.73 18.02
N ASN A 111 22.67 -6.34 17.34
CA ASN A 111 22.12 -7.63 17.74
C ASN A 111 23.14 -8.75 17.62
N ILE A 112 23.89 -8.82 16.51
CA ILE A 112 24.96 -9.82 16.30
C ILE A 112 25.97 -9.76 17.43
N ILE A 113 26.45 -8.56 17.78
CA ILE A 113 27.40 -8.37 18.88
C ILE A 113 26.81 -8.85 20.20
N LYS A 114 25.54 -8.54 20.50
CA LYS A 114 24.86 -8.97 21.71
C LYS A 114 24.65 -10.48 21.78
N TYR A 115 24.27 -11.13 20.66
CA TYR A 115 24.18 -12.61 20.60
C TYR A 115 25.52 -13.27 20.87
N ILE A 116 26.59 -12.82 20.23
CA ILE A 116 27.94 -13.38 20.41
C ILE A 116 28.44 -13.20 21.85
N LYS A 117 28.12 -12.06 22.48
CA LYS A 117 28.46 -11.80 23.90
C LYS A 117 27.54 -12.50 24.89
N GLY A 118 26.45 -13.15 24.42
CA GLY A 118 25.45 -13.79 25.28
C GLY A 118 24.51 -12.81 26.00
N GLU A 119 24.52 -11.54 25.59
CA GLU A 119 23.66 -10.49 26.14
C GLU A 119 22.24 -10.52 25.53
N LEU A 120 22.08 -11.09 24.35
CA LEU A 120 20.81 -11.31 23.67
C LEU A 120 20.61 -12.80 23.43
N LYS A 121 19.43 -13.32 23.78
CA LYS A 121 19.04 -14.72 23.54
C LYS A 121 17.60 -14.75 23.09
N ASN A 122 17.27 -15.66 22.20
CA ASN A 122 15.88 -16.01 21.96
C ASN A 122 15.34 -16.74 23.19
N VAL A 123 14.18 -16.31 23.65
CA VAL A 123 13.50 -16.83 24.83
C VAL A 123 12.26 -17.60 24.38
N THR A 124 12.07 -18.79 24.92
CA THR A 124 10.79 -19.49 24.79
C THR A 124 9.96 -19.19 26.03
N LEU A 125 8.81 -18.56 25.85
CA LEU A 125 7.90 -18.31 26.97
C LEU A 125 7.26 -19.64 27.39
N GLY A 126 7.29 -19.92 28.69
CA GLY A 126 6.74 -21.17 29.24
C GLY A 126 5.22 -21.27 29.07
N THR A 127 4.72 -22.49 29.03
CA THR A 127 3.28 -22.79 28.89
C THR A 127 2.45 -22.38 30.14
N ASP A 128 3.09 -22.04 31.22
CA ASP A 128 2.48 -21.41 32.41
C ASP A 128 2.24 -19.89 32.22
N LYS A 129 2.86 -19.29 31.21
CA LYS A 129 2.78 -17.86 30.86
C LYS A 129 2.05 -17.58 29.57
N ALA A 130 2.10 -18.53 28.63
CA ALA A 130 1.37 -18.48 27.35
C ALA A 130 0.57 -19.80 27.24
N TYR A 131 -0.71 -19.74 27.56
CA TYR A 131 -1.54 -20.93 27.77
C TYR A 131 -2.93 -20.77 27.10
N GLY A 132 -3.76 -21.81 27.23
CA GLY A 132 -5.11 -21.80 26.67
C GLY A 132 -6.17 -21.97 27.77
N ILE A 133 -7.34 -21.38 27.59
CA ILE A 133 -8.51 -21.44 28.43
C ILE A 133 -9.68 -22.04 27.65
N GLN A 134 -10.24 -23.16 28.15
CA GLN A 134 -11.42 -23.84 27.61
C GLN A 134 -12.54 -24.01 28.67
N ASP A 135 -12.36 -23.49 29.86
CA ASP A 135 -13.34 -23.56 30.96
C ASP A 135 -13.82 -22.16 31.34
N SER A 136 -15.16 -21.98 31.44
CA SER A 136 -15.75 -20.67 31.74
C SER A 136 -15.40 -20.16 33.12
N GLN A 137 -15.17 -21.03 34.14
CA GLN A 137 -14.78 -20.58 35.49
C GLN A 137 -13.34 -20.08 35.51
N GLU A 138 -12.44 -20.76 34.79
CA GLU A 138 -11.06 -20.29 34.59
C GLU A 138 -11.06 -18.94 33.85
N LEU A 139 -11.91 -18.81 32.84
CA LEU A 139 -12.07 -17.55 32.09
C LEU A 139 -12.53 -16.41 33.00
N TYR A 140 -13.49 -16.62 33.89
CA TYR A 140 -13.95 -15.57 34.83
C TYR A 140 -12.83 -15.09 35.74
N VAL A 141 -11.99 -16.01 36.27
CA VAL A 141 -10.83 -15.66 37.09
C VAL A 141 -9.81 -14.85 36.28
N PHE A 142 -9.54 -15.30 35.06
CA PHE A 142 -8.63 -14.58 34.15
C PHE A 142 -9.10 -13.15 33.87
N LEU A 143 -10.40 -12.98 33.54
CA LEU A 143 -11.00 -11.68 33.24
C LEU A 143 -11.04 -10.76 34.47
N ASP A 144 -11.28 -11.29 35.64
CA ASP A 144 -11.21 -10.50 36.88
C ASP A 144 -9.79 -9.99 37.13
N ASN A 145 -8.78 -10.84 36.96
CA ASN A 145 -7.38 -10.43 37.03
C ASN A 145 -7.03 -9.36 35.99
N ALA A 146 -7.48 -9.51 34.74
CA ALA A 146 -7.27 -8.53 33.70
C ALA A 146 -7.94 -7.18 34.03
N LEU A 147 -9.18 -7.20 34.55
CA LEU A 147 -9.90 -5.99 34.99
C LEU A 147 -9.17 -5.23 36.09
N ASN A 148 -8.50 -5.96 36.98
CA ASN A 148 -7.81 -5.42 38.17
C ASN A 148 -6.30 -5.25 37.97
N SER A 149 -5.77 -5.55 36.80
CA SER A 149 -4.34 -5.35 36.46
C SER A 149 -3.92 -3.88 36.50
N ASP A 150 -2.64 -3.62 36.78
CA ASP A 150 -2.09 -2.26 36.94
C ASP A 150 -2.01 -1.48 35.63
N HIS A 151 -1.93 -2.16 34.49
CA HIS A 151 -1.89 -1.52 33.19
C HIS A 151 -3.25 -0.94 32.79
N ASP A 152 -3.27 0.25 32.18
CA ASP A 152 -4.47 0.91 31.66
C ASP A 152 -4.90 0.37 30.27
N PHE A 153 -4.19 -0.62 29.75
CA PHE A 153 -4.45 -1.26 28.48
C PHE A 153 -4.29 -2.79 28.54
N ILE A 154 -4.87 -3.46 27.57
CA ILE A 154 -4.69 -4.88 27.27
C ILE A 154 -4.38 -5.05 25.79
N ALA A 155 -3.69 -6.12 25.40
CA ALA A 155 -3.61 -6.54 24.01
C ALA A 155 -4.66 -7.61 23.72
N LEU A 156 -5.28 -7.53 22.54
CA LEU A 156 -6.31 -8.46 22.09
C LEU A 156 -6.04 -8.83 20.62
N ASP A 157 -6.19 -10.10 20.31
CA ASP A 157 -6.04 -10.66 18.97
C ASP A 157 -7.09 -11.73 18.72
N SER A 158 -7.49 -11.99 17.48
CA SER A 158 -8.49 -12.99 17.10
C SER A 158 -7.96 -14.04 16.13
N GLU A 159 -8.22 -15.30 16.41
CA GLU A 159 -8.00 -16.40 15.46
C GLU A 159 -9.29 -16.76 14.76
N THR A 160 -9.25 -16.81 13.41
CA THR A 160 -10.46 -16.89 12.59
C THR A 160 -10.33 -17.94 11.49
N THR A 161 -11.47 -18.45 11.01
CA THR A 161 -11.51 -19.44 9.92
C THR A 161 -11.35 -18.82 8.54
N ALA A 162 -11.51 -17.51 8.38
CA ALA A 162 -11.41 -16.82 7.11
C ALA A 162 -10.90 -15.38 7.27
N LEU A 163 -10.50 -14.75 6.15
CA LEU A 163 -10.04 -13.35 6.12
C LEU A 163 -11.18 -12.33 6.21
N TYR A 164 -12.43 -12.74 6.01
CA TYR A 164 -13.61 -11.88 6.01
C TYR A 164 -14.65 -12.39 7.00
N ASN A 165 -15.11 -11.51 7.86
CA ASN A 165 -16.04 -11.79 8.96
C ASN A 165 -17.37 -12.45 8.52
N ARG A 166 -17.85 -12.18 7.30
CA ARG A 166 -19.09 -12.75 6.76
C ARG A 166 -18.93 -14.16 6.20
N ASN A 167 -17.68 -14.58 5.95
CA ASN A 167 -17.36 -15.89 5.36
C ASN A 167 -16.71 -16.84 6.38
N GLY A 168 -16.48 -16.39 7.60
CA GLY A 168 -15.86 -17.16 8.66
C GLY A 168 -16.39 -16.80 10.04
N HIS A 169 -15.83 -17.45 11.05
CA HIS A 169 -16.13 -17.21 12.44
C HIS A 169 -14.85 -17.13 13.26
N ILE A 170 -14.96 -16.68 14.49
CA ILE A 170 -13.86 -16.59 15.45
C ILE A 170 -13.70 -17.96 16.12
N LEU A 171 -12.51 -18.53 16.05
CA LEU A 171 -12.12 -19.77 16.76
C LEU A 171 -11.80 -19.49 18.21
N GLY A 172 -11.10 -18.41 18.46
CA GLY A 172 -10.73 -17.98 19.79
C GLY A 172 -10.18 -16.56 19.77
N MET A 173 -9.95 -16.04 20.96
CA MET A 173 -9.34 -14.74 21.17
C MET A 173 -8.18 -14.83 22.16
N SER A 174 -7.15 -14.03 21.96
CA SER A 174 -5.99 -14.00 22.84
C SER A 174 -5.92 -12.68 23.58
N ILE A 175 -5.71 -12.71 24.87
CA ILE A 175 -5.59 -11.54 25.73
C ILE A 175 -4.27 -11.57 26.49
N SER A 176 -3.56 -10.42 26.48
CA SER A 176 -2.43 -10.15 27.35
C SER A 176 -2.71 -8.84 28.12
N TYR A 177 -2.65 -8.90 29.45
CA TYR A 177 -2.88 -7.74 30.31
C TYR A 177 -1.66 -7.33 31.13
N GLU A 178 -0.56 -8.07 30.99
CA GLU A 178 0.74 -7.77 31.57
C GLU A 178 1.88 -8.31 30.71
N PRO A 179 3.12 -7.82 30.86
CA PRO A 179 4.25 -8.27 30.04
C PRO A 179 4.53 -9.75 30.22
N ASN A 180 4.82 -10.44 29.11
CA ASN A 180 5.21 -11.85 29.09
C ASN A 180 4.15 -12.80 29.69
N HIS A 181 2.89 -12.44 29.62
CA HIS A 181 1.77 -13.26 30.09
C HIS A 181 0.57 -13.07 29.16
N GLY A 182 0.00 -14.16 28.65
CA GLY A 182 -1.16 -14.12 27.80
C GLY A 182 -1.90 -15.45 27.75
N ALA A 183 -3.17 -15.40 27.42
CA ALA A 183 -4.01 -16.59 27.28
C ALA A 183 -4.78 -16.57 25.96
N TYR A 184 -4.86 -17.73 25.31
CA TYR A 184 -5.77 -18.01 24.20
C TYR A 184 -7.06 -18.59 24.76
N ILE A 185 -8.17 -17.95 24.49
CA ILE A 185 -9.50 -18.26 25.00
C ILE A 185 -10.30 -18.90 23.87
N ASP A 186 -10.72 -20.14 24.04
CA ASP A 186 -11.62 -20.82 23.13
C ASP A 186 -13.00 -20.15 23.16
N THR A 187 -13.57 -19.82 21.98
CA THR A 187 -14.91 -19.20 21.91
C THR A 187 -16.00 -20.08 22.50
N GLU A 188 -15.84 -21.40 22.55
CA GLU A 188 -16.81 -22.31 23.14
C GLU A 188 -17.00 -22.12 24.65
N CYS A 189 -16.00 -21.56 25.36
CA CYS A 189 -16.15 -21.26 26.78
C CYS A 189 -16.65 -19.82 27.07
N VAL A 190 -16.92 -19.03 26.06
CA VAL A 190 -17.42 -17.65 26.18
C VAL A 190 -18.96 -17.65 26.26
N ASP A 191 -19.48 -17.74 27.45
CA ASP A 191 -20.90 -17.65 27.72
C ASP A 191 -21.37 -16.18 27.92
N GLU A 192 -22.65 -15.96 28.13
CA GLU A 192 -23.26 -14.62 28.32
C GLU A 192 -22.61 -13.82 29.46
N LYS A 193 -22.15 -14.49 30.52
CA LYS A 193 -21.45 -13.83 31.66
C LYS A 193 -20.05 -13.39 31.21
N ALA A 194 -19.33 -14.26 30.50
CA ALA A 194 -18.02 -13.94 29.94
C ALA A 194 -18.09 -12.78 28.94
N GLU A 195 -19.10 -12.76 28.06
CA GLU A 195 -19.30 -11.64 27.14
C GLU A 195 -19.48 -10.29 27.88
N LYS A 196 -20.27 -10.29 28.97
CA LYS A 196 -20.44 -9.10 29.80
C LYS A 196 -19.16 -8.66 30.48
N LEU A 197 -18.36 -9.58 30.98
CA LEU A 197 -17.05 -9.28 31.58
C LEU A 197 -16.05 -8.78 30.57
N LEU A 198 -16.02 -9.37 29.38
CA LEU A 198 -15.21 -8.90 28.25
C LEU A 198 -15.58 -7.47 27.86
N GLN A 199 -16.90 -7.17 27.71
CA GLN A 199 -17.31 -5.81 27.39
C GLN A 199 -16.93 -4.82 28.51
N GLN A 200 -17.07 -5.19 29.78
CA GLN A 200 -16.60 -4.36 30.90
C GLN A 200 -15.08 -4.11 30.84
N LEU A 201 -14.31 -5.13 30.45
CA LEU A 201 -12.86 -5.00 30.27
C LEU A 201 -12.54 -4.01 29.14
N PHE A 202 -13.21 -4.11 27.99
CA PHE A 202 -13.02 -3.22 26.84
C PHE A 202 -13.49 -1.78 27.10
N ASP A 203 -14.49 -1.60 27.96
CA ASP A 203 -14.93 -0.28 28.40
C ASP A 203 -13.95 0.38 29.38
N LYS A 204 -13.34 -0.43 30.24
CA LYS A 204 -12.44 0.04 31.32
C LYS A 204 -11.01 0.31 30.80
N LYS A 205 -10.49 -0.55 29.92
CA LYS A 205 -9.10 -0.51 29.43
C LYS A 205 -9.04 -0.03 27.98
N ARG A 206 -7.89 0.52 27.57
CA ARG A 206 -7.58 0.68 26.14
C ARG A 206 -7.30 -0.71 25.55
N VAL A 207 -7.90 -1.04 24.41
CA VAL A 207 -7.69 -2.32 23.74
C VAL A 207 -6.69 -2.15 22.61
N VAL A 208 -5.56 -2.81 22.72
CA VAL A 208 -4.47 -2.75 21.75
C VAL A 208 -4.53 -3.93 20.80
N PHE A 209 -4.60 -3.65 19.53
CA PHE A 209 -4.56 -4.64 18.46
C PHE A 209 -3.27 -4.52 17.63
N HIS A 210 -3.02 -5.51 16.82
CA HIS A 210 -2.11 -5.40 15.69
C HIS A 210 -2.90 -5.53 14.38
N ASN A 211 -3.07 -4.44 13.61
CA ASN A 211 -4.01 -4.33 12.50
C ASN A 211 -5.48 -4.36 12.98
N ALA A 212 -5.79 -3.46 13.88
CA ALA A 212 -7.08 -3.36 14.60
C ALA A 212 -8.32 -3.52 13.70
N LYS A 213 -8.27 -3.04 12.48
CA LYS A 213 -9.37 -3.11 11.53
C LYS A 213 -9.86 -4.54 11.30
N PHE A 214 -8.96 -5.53 11.23
CA PHE A 214 -9.29 -6.94 11.07
C PHE A 214 -10.12 -7.46 12.25
N ASP A 215 -9.63 -7.25 13.46
CA ASP A 215 -10.27 -7.74 14.68
C ASP A 215 -11.59 -7.02 14.96
N LEU A 216 -11.65 -5.70 14.71
CA LEU A 216 -12.89 -4.93 14.87
C LEU A 216 -14.01 -5.48 13.97
N HIS A 217 -13.71 -5.83 12.70
CA HIS A 217 -14.69 -6.45 11.81
C HIS A 217 -15.25 -7.77 12.36
N PHE A 218 -14.39 -8.62 12.95
CA PHE A 218 -14.83 -9.91 13.46
C PHE A 218 -15.57 -9.79 14.80
N PHE A 219 -15.00 -9.09 15.76
CA PHE A 219 -15.60 -8.95 17.09
C PHE A 219 -16.93 -8.18 17.07
N GLU A 220 -17.03 -7.12 16.29
CA GLU A 220 -18.29 -6.37 16.18
C GLU A 220 -19.37 -7.15 15.46
N TYR A 221 -19.01 -7.94 14.45
CA TYR A 221 -19.97 -8.73 13.68
C TYR A 221 -20.49 -9.96 14.45
N HIS A 222 -19.60 -10.70 15.11
CA HIS A 222 -19.96 -11.97 15.74
C HIS A 222 -20.41 -11.83 17.21
N PHE A 223 -19.83 -10.90 17.98
CA PHE A 223 -20.12 -10.69 19.39
C PHE A 223 -20.82 -9.36 19.68
N ASN A 224 -20.92 -8.46 18.71
CA ASN A 224 -21.42 -7.10 18.90
C ASN A 224 -20.62 -6.30 19.96
N PHE A 225 -19.38 -6.66 20.22
CA PHE A 225 -18.51 -5.94 21.15
C PHE A 225 -18.27 -4.51 20.69
N LYS A 226 -18.05 -3.60 21.64
CA LYS A 226 -17.71 -2.19 21.38
C LYS A 226 -16.34 -1.90 21.95
N PHE A 227 -15.56 -1.13 21.20
CA PHE A 227 -14.20 -0.75 21.54
C PHE A 227 -14.12 0.78 21.56
N PRO A 228 -14.54 1.44 22.67
CA PRO A 228 -14.57 2.90 22.74
C PRO A 228 -13.19 3.54 22.71
N ARG A 229 -12.17 2.79 23.13
CA ARG A 229 -10.76 3.22 23.13
C ARG A 229 -9.91 2.07 22.66
N PHE A 230 -9.46 2.13 21.43
CA PHE A 230 -8.55 1.13 20.87
C PHE A 230 -7.28 1.79 20.32
N GLU A 231 -6.24 0.98 20.22
CA GLU A 231 -4.91 1.33 19.71
C GLU A 231 -4.48 0.29 18.65
N ASP A 232 -3.52 0.66 17.80
CA ASP A 232 -3.04 -0.24 16.75
C ASP A 232 -1.50 -0.17 16.64
N THR A 233 -0.82 -1.24 16.98
CA THR A 233 0.65 -1.32 16.94
C THR A 233 1.21 -1.29 15.52
N MET A 234 0.47 -1.73 14.52
CA MET A 234 0.84 -1.59 13.10
C MET A 234 0.91 -0.12 12.69
N LEU A 235 -0.11 0.67 13.07
CA LEU A 235 -0.16 2.11 12.78
C LEU A 235 0.83 2.91 13.63
N LEU A 236 1.09 2.52 14.88
CA LEU A 236 2.18 3.10 15.69
C LEU A 236 3.54 2.92 14.99
N HIS A 237 3.82 1.70 14.53
CA HIS A 237 5.07 1.45 13.80
C HIS A 237 5.12 2.20 12.48
N TYR A 238 4.01 2.30 11.74
CA TYR A 238 3.92 3.10 10.52
C TYR A 238 4.29 4.59 10.74
N MET A 239 3.95 5.16 11.89
CA MET A 239 4.38 6.53 12.23
C MET A 239 5.88 6.62 12.55
N LEU A 240 6.47 5.55 13.07
CA LEU A 240 7.92 5.46 13.35
C LEU A 240 8.74 5.11 12.11
N ASP A 241 8.15 4.39 11.16
CA ASP A 241 8.76 3.98 9.88
C ASP A 241 7.66 3.85 8.82
N GLU A 242 7.54 4.79 7.90
CA GLU A 242 6.47 4.84 6.90
C GLU A 242 6.65 3.89 5.71
N ASN A 243 7.70 3.07 5.69
CA ASN A 243 7.97 2.19 4.55
C ASN A 243 6.98 1.02 4.50
N PRO A 244 6.25 0.81 3.38
CA PRO A 244 5.28 -0.27 3.28
C PRO A 244 5.93 -1.66 3.39
N GLY A 245 5.15 -2.62 3.92
CA GLY A 245 5.56 -4.02 4.01
C GLY A 245 6.50 -4.35 5.18
N THR A 246 6.69 -3.42 6.13
CA THR A 246 7.57 -3.61 7.30
C THR A 246 6.81 -3.68 8.62
N HIS A 247 5.48 -3.68 8.58
CA HIS A 247 4.63 -3.48 9.75
C HIS A 247 3.96 -4.76 10.27
N GLY A 248 4.19 -5.92 9.65
CA GLY A 248 3.57 -7.18 10.05
C GLY A 248 4.02 -7.64 11.45
N LEU A 249 3.10 -8.24 12.22
CA LEU A 249 3.36 -8.69 13.60
C LEU A 249 4.61 -9.57 13.70
N LYS A 250 4.71 -10.57 12.83
CA LYS A 250 5.86 -11.47 12.75
C LYS A 250 7.20 -10.73 12.61
N GLN A 251 7.27 -9.78 11.64
CA GLN A 251 8.50 -9.01 11.41
C GLN A 251 8.85 -8.13 12.60
N LEU A 252 7.84 -7.50 13.22
CA LEU A 252 8.03 -6.64 14.38
C LEU A 252 8.38 -7.43 15.62
N SER A 253 7.75 -8.59 15.84
CA SER A 253 8.05 -9.48 16.95
C SER A 253 9.48 -10.02 16.87
N LEU A 254 9.90 -10.48 15.69
CA LEU A 254 11.29 -10.89 15.43
C LEU A 254 12.29 -9.77 15.74
N LYS A 255 11.95 -8.52 15.37
CA LYS A 255 12.85 -7.37 15.52
C LYS A 255 12.89 -6.81 16.95
N TYR A 256 11.76 -6.81 17.66
CA TYR A 256 11.60 -6.01 18.86
C TYR A 256 11.25 -6.80 20.12
N THR A 257 10.98 -8.10 20.01
CA THR A 257 10.71 -8.98 21.16
C THR A 257 11.77 -10.07 21.31
N PRO A 258 11.88 -10.72 22.48
CA PRO A 258 12.85 -11.81 22.68
C PRO A 258 12.38 -13.18 22.17
N TYR A 259 11.14 -13.30 21.61
CA TYR A 259 10.54 -14.62 21.35
C TYR A 259 10.92 -15.24 20.01
N GLY A 260 11.68 -14.54 19.17
CA GLY A 260 12.16 -15.07 17.90
C GLY A 260 11.03 -15.45 16.94
N ASP A 261 11.17 -16.59 16.28
CA ASP A 261 10.16 -17.14 15.35
C ASP A 261 9.23 -18.13 16.10
N TYR A 262 8.41 -17.60 17.00
CA TYR A 262 7.48 -18.40 17.81
C TYR A 262 6.35 -19.03 16.99
N GLU A 263 6.11 -18.56 15.78
CA GLU A 263 5.08 -19.12 14.87
C GLU A 263 5.51 -20.44 14.24
N LYS A 264 6.82 -20.68 14.13
CA LYS A 264 7.39 -21.82 13.40
C LYS A 264 6.79 -23.17 13.80
N PRO A 265 6.63 -23.53 15.09
CA PRO A 265 6.09 -24.83 15.48
C PRO A 265 4.68 -25.09 14.93
N MET A 266 3.80 -24.05 14.92
CA MET A 266 2.45 -24.15 14.39
C MET A 266 2.48 -24.31 12.85
N TYR A 267 3.27 -23.52 12.14
CA TYR A 267 3.38 -23.65 10.67
C TYR A 267 4.03 -24.96 10.24
N ASP A 268 5.01 -25.47 10.99
CA ASP A 268 5.58 -26.79 10.73
C ASP A 268 4.52 -27.90 10.91
N TRP A 269 3.66 -27.79 11.93
CA TRP A 269 2.52 -28.69 12.12
C TRP A 269 1.53 -28.62 10.96
N MET A 270 1.15 -27.40 10.50
CA MET A 270 0.26 -27.20 9.36
C MET A 270 0.83 -27.78 8.07
N ASP A 271 2.12 -27.60 7.81
CA ASP A 271 2.79 -28.12 6.63
C ASP A 271 2.83 -29.67 6.65
N ASP A 272 3.10 -30.25 7.81
CA ASP A 272 3.11 -31.70 8.00
C ASP A 272 1.69 -32.29 7.87
N TYR A 273 0.70 -31.64 8.46
CA TYR A 273 -0.71 -32.03 8.32
C TYR A 273 -1.14 -32.05 6.86
N ARG A 274 -0.87 -30.97 6.11
CA ARG A 274 -1.21 -30.86 4.68
C ARG A 274 -0.52 -31.94 3.85
N LYS A 275 0.76 -32.21 4.10
CA LYS A 275 1.51 -33.28 3.42
C LYS A 275 0.91 -34.66 3.68
N ARG A 276 0.57 -34.97 4.92
CA ARG A 276 -0.04 -36.26 5.30
C ARG A 276 -1.40 -36.49 4.66
N HIS A 277 -2.17 -35.41 4.45
CA HIS A 277 -3.54 -35.51 3.89
C HIS A 277 -3.61 -35.15 2.40
N GLY A 278 -2.48 -34.87 1.73
CA GLY A 278 -2.44 -34.51 0.32
C GLY A 278 -3.18 -33.19 -0.01
N MET A 279 -3.27 -32.26 0.94
CA MET A 279 -4.00 -31.03 0.80
C MET A 279 -3.17 -29.91 0.16
N LEU A 280 -3.77 -29.14 -0.74
CA LEU A 280 -3.17 -27.91 -1.26
C LEU A 280 -3.25 -26.81 -0.19
N LYS A 281 -2.38 -25.80 -0.31
CA LYS A 281 -2.36 -24.66 0.65
C LYS A 281 -3.70 -23.91 0.72
N GLY A 282 -4.39 -23.81 -0.41
CA GLY A 282 -5.69 -23.11 -0.48
C GLY A 282 -6.87 -23.88 0.10
N ASP A 283 -6.72 -25.18 0.33
CA ASP A 283 -7.78 -26.05 0.84
C ASP A 283 -7.70 -26.23 2.37
N PHE A 284 -6.63 -25.70 2.99
CA PHE A 284 -6.43 -25.80 4.43
C PHE A 284 -7.28 -24.74 5.17
N SER A 285 -8.09 -25.20 6.10
CA SER A 285 -8.86 -24.33 6.99
C SER A 285 -8.28 -24.31 8.42
N TRP A 286 -8.31 -23.15 9.07
CA TRP A 286 -7.69 -22.94 10.37
C TRP A 286 -8.39 -23.70 11.51
N ASP A 287 -9.66 -24.05 11.35
CA ASP A 287 -10.40 -24.91 12.29
C ASP A 287 -9.89 -26.37 12.35
N LEU A 288 -9.02 -26.77 11.41
CA LEU A 288 -8.30 -28.03 11.46
C LEU A 288 -7.15 -28.03 12.48
N ILE A 289 -6.73 -26.87 12.98
CA ILE A 289 -5.63 -26.77 13.94
C ILE A 289 -6.15 -27.11 15.35
N PRO A 290 -5.62 -28.15 16.01
CA PRO A 290 -6.04 -28.48 17.34
C PRO A 290 -5.76 -27.34 18.34
N PHE A 291 -6.62 -27.19 19.34
CA PHE A 291 -6.46 -26.18 20.38
C PHE A 291 -5.05 -26.21 21.02
N ASP A 292 -4.53 -27.40 21.32
CA ASP A 292 -3.21 -27.55 21.92
C ASP A 292 -2.04 -27.07 21.03
N VAL A 293 -2.22 -27.03 19.72
CA VAL A 293 -1.26 -26.46 18.77
C VAL A 293 -1.44 -24.95 18.67
N MET A 294 -2.69 -24.48 18.65
CA MET A 294 -3.05 -23.07 18.47
C MET A 294 -2.72 -22.22 19.72
N LYS A 295 -3.04 -22.71 20.92
CA LYS A 295 -3.06 -21.92 22.15
C LYS A 295 -1.76 -21.18 22.46
N HIS A 296 -0.61 -21.82 22.24
CA HIS A 296 0.67 -21.19 22.56
C HIS A 296 1.05 -20.11 21.54
N TYR A 297 0.84 -20.39 20.26
CA TYR A 297 1.02 -19.44 19.17
C TYR A 297 0.14 -18.20 19.37
N ALA A 298 -1.17 -18.40 19.51
CA ALA A 298 -2.14 -17.33 19.62
C ALA A 298 -1.94 -16.48 20.90
N ALA A 299 -1.64 -17.13 22.05
CA ALA A 299 -1.31 -16.39 23.27
C ALA A 299 -0.08 -15.48 23.09
N LEU A 300 0.93 -15.93 22.32
CA LEU A 300 2.12 -15.13 22.03
C LEU A 300 1.84 -13.97 21.09
N ASP A 301 0.87 -14.04 20.18
CA ASP A 301 0.46 -12.91 19.35
C ASP A 301 -0.02 -11.73 20.22
N ALA A 302 -0.85 -11.99 21.22
CA ALA A 302 -1.28 -10.98 22.18
C ALA A 302 -0.11 -10.48 23.06
N VAL A 303 0.77 -11.36 23.54
CA VAL A 303 1.96 -10.97 24.32
C VAL A 303 2.89 -10.08 23.50
N CYS A 304 3.17 -10.45 22.25
CA CYS A 304 3.99 -9.65 21.35
C CYS A 304 3.36 -8.30 21.07
N THR A 305 2.05 -8.26 20.82
CA THR A 305 1.30 -7.01 20.60
C THR A 305 1.39 -6.10 21.83
N PHE A 306 1.28 -6.65 23.04
CA PHE A 306 1.45 -5.90 24.29
C PHE A 306 2.85 -5.27 24.40
N LEU A 307 3.90 -6.04 24.17
CA LEU A 307 5.29 -5.57 24.23
C LEU A 307 5.61 -4.55 23.14
N LEU A 308 5.10 -4.75 21.93
CA LEU A 308 5.27 -3.80 20.83
C LEU A 308 4.58 -2.47 21.13
N PHE A 309 3.41 -2.50 21.76
CA PHE A 309 2.72 -1.29 22.17
C PHE A 309 3.55 -0.49 23.16
N GLN A 310 4.03 -1.11 24.24
CA GLN A 310 4.91 -0.45 25.21
C GLN A 310 6.16 0.16 24.54
N LYS A 311 6.72 -0.57 23.57
CA LYS A 311 7.93 -0.12 22.87
C LYS A 311 7.67 1.05 21.93
N PHE A 312 6.55 1.10 21.23
CA PHE A 312 6.27 2.09 20.19
C PHE A 312 5.54 3.34 20.71
N GLU A 313 4.71 3.20 21.74
CA GLU A 313 3.97 4.32 22.32
C GLU A 313 4.92 5.41 22.86
N THR A 314 5.93 5.03 23.66
CA THR A 314 6.82 5.99 24.30
C THR A 314 7.57 6.92 23.34
N PRO A 315 8.22 6.44 22.26
CA PRO A 315 8.88 7.33 21.31
C PRO A 315 7.88 8.17 20.51
N LEU A 316 6.67 7.69 20.28
CA LEU A 316 5.63 8.42 19.57
C LEU A 316 5.09 9.58 20.43
N LEU A 317 4.81 9.34 21.71
CA LEU A 317 4.37 10.36 22.67
C LEU A 317 5.37 11.52 22.82
N LYS A 318 6.66 11.27 22.57
CA LYS A 318 7.71 12.31 22.57
C LYS A 318 7.71 13.20 21.32
N ASN A 319 6.88 12.88 20.32
CA ASN A 319 6.81 13.62 19.07
C ASN A 319 5.35 14.06 18.79
N ASP A 320 4.99 15.23 19.27
CA ASP A 320 3.62 15.76 19.17
C ASP A 320 3.04 15.72 17.75
N ARG A 321 3.88 15.95 16.73
CA ARG A 321 3.44 15.90 15.32
C ARG A 321 3.01 14.51 14.90
N LEU A 322 3.86 13.51 15.17
CA LEU A 322 3.55 12.13 14.82
C LEU A 322 2.40 11.58 15.65
N TYR A 323 2.37 11.91 16.94
CA TYR A 323 1.30 11.49 17.83
C TYR A 323 -0.04 12.12 17.44
N GLY A 324 -0.05 13.40 17.04
CA GLY A 324 -1.24 14.08 16.52
C GLY A 324 -1.81 13.35 15.29
N VAL A 325 -0.97 12.98 14.30
CA VAL A 325 -1.42 12.20 13.13
C VAL A 325 -2.00 10.84 13.55
N TYR A 326 -1.33 10.14 14.44
CA TYR A 326 -1.79 8.83 14.92
C TYR A 326 -3.17 8.95 15.59
N LYS A 327 -3.30 9.86 16.55
CA LYS A 327 -4.50 10.01 17.37
C LYS A 327 -5.67 10.64 16.61
N ASP A 328 -5.41 11.69 15.82
CA ASP A 328 -6.47 12.54 15.27
C ASP A 328 -6.82 12.15 13.80
N ILE A 329 -5.98 11.34 13.13
CA ILE A 329 -6.22 10.93 11.75
C ILE A 329 -6.27 9.40 11.63
N LEU A 330 -5.25 8.66 12.13
CA LEU A 330 -5.16 7.22 11.83
C LEU A 330 -6.13 6.38 12.66
N ILE A 331 -6.29 6.64 13.94
CA ILE A 331 -7.25 5.89 14.78
C ILE A 331 -8.70 6.20 14.37
N PRO A 332 -9.15 7.47 14.21
CA PRO A 332 -10.47 7.74 13.63
C PRO A 332 -10.61 7.21 12.20
N GLY A 333 -9.54 7.27 11.40
CA GLY A 333 -9.48 6.67 10.07
C GLY A 333 -9.70 5.16 10.07
N THR A 334 -9.15 4.43 11.03
CA THR A 334 -9.39 2.99 11.18
C THR A 334 -10.87 2.71 11.43
N ARG A 335 -11.50 3.46 12.35
CA ARG A 335 -12.94 3.32 12.61
C ARG A 335 -13.78 3.62 11.37
N PHE A 336 -13.44 4.69 10.66
CA PHE A 336 -14.07 5.04 9.40
C PHE A 336 -13.94 3.94 8.33
N LEU A 337 -12.73 3.35 8.19
CA LEU A 337 -12.52 2.27 7.22
C LEU A 337 -13.32 1.01 7.55
N VAL A 338 -13.45 0.65 8.84
CA VAL A 338 -14.34 -0.45 9.25
C VAL A 338 -15.76 -0.21 8.77
N ASP A 339 -16.29 1.00 8.96
CA ASP A 339 -17.65 1.36 8.56
C ASP A 339 -17.86 1.29 7.03
N ILE A 340 -16.94 1.87 6.24
CA ILE A 340 -17.09 1.89 4.77
C ILE A 340 -16.88 0.52 4.13
N GLU A 341 -15.98 -0.29 4.71
CA GLU A 341 -15.76 -1.67 4.28
C GLU A 341 -16.99 -2.55 4.59
N ASP A 342 -17.63 -2.33 5.74
CA ASP A 342 -18.88 -3.03 6.08
C ASP A 342 -20.07 -2.56 5.22
N ASN A 343 -20.12 -1.27 4.87
CA ASN A 343 -21.08 -0.77 3.89
C ASN A 343 -20.95 -1.48 2.55
N GLY A 344 -19.72 -1.71 2.07
CA GLY A 344 -19.41 -2.39 0.81
C GLY A 344 -19.83 -1.63 -0.44
N VAL A 345 -19.17 -1.92 -1.54
CA VAL A 345 -19.42 -1.32 -2.86
C VAL A 345 -20.66 -1.95 -3.49
N PRO A 346 -21.71 -1.18 -3.86
CA PRO A 346 -22.92 -1.73 -4.48
C PRO A 346 -22.67 -2.11 -5.93
N PHE A 347 -23.06 -3.31 -6.34
CA PHE A 347 -22.96 -3.78 -7.72
C PHE A 347 -24.32 -4.21 -8.28
N ASP A 348 -24.54 -3.93 -9.56
CA ASP A 348 -25.62 -4.54 -10.34
C ASP A 348 -25.12 -5.88 -10.91
N LYS A 349 -25.55 -6.98 -10.28
CA LYS A 349 -25.15 -8.34 -10.63
C LYS A 349 -25.52 -8.72 -12.06
N GLY A 350 -26.72 -8.35 -12.50
CA GLY A 350 -27.18 -8.61 -13.86
C GLY A 350 -26.37 -7.84 -14.91
N ARG A 351 -25.99 -6.58 -14.57
CA ARG A 351 -25.13 -5.78 -15.45
C ARG A 351 -23.71 -6.33 -15.51
N LEU A 352 -23.17 -6.88 -14.42
CA LEU A 352 -21.88 -7.57 -14.42
C LEU A 352 -21.87 -8.77 -15.39
N GLU A 353 -22.89 -9.62 -15.32
CA GLU A 353 -23.03 -10.79 -16.20
C GLU A 353 -23.08 -10.38 -17.68
N LYS A 354 -23.99 -9.48 -18.02
CA LYS A 354 -24.16 -8.99 -19.39
C LYS A 354 -22.90 -8.30 -19.92
N SER A 355 -22.23 -7.51 -19.09
CA SER A 355 -20.98 -6.84 -19.43
C SER A 355 -19.83 -7.83 -19.66
N SER A 356 -19.80 -8.95 -18.92
CA SER A 356 -18.82 -10.01 -19.12
C SER A 356 -19.00 -10.71 -20.48
N VAL A 357 -20.26 -11.02 -20.85
CA VAL A 357 -20.60 -11.62 -22.15
C VAL A 357 -20.20 -10.66 -23.28
N LEU A 358 -20.67 -9.40 -23.22
CA LEU A 358 -20.32 -8.38 -24.23
C LEU A 358 -18.79 -8.23 -24.37
N MET A 359 -18.08 -8.25 -23.27
CA MET A 359 -16.60 -8.11 -23.32
C MET A 359 -15.96 -9.34 -23.96
N GLN A 360 -16.52 -10.54 -23.78
CA GLN A 360 -16.06 -11.74 -24.48
C GLN A 360 -16.27 -11.62 -25.99
N ASP A 361 -17.47 -11.23 -26.41
CA ASP A 361 -17.78 -11.02 -27.84
C ASP A 361 -16.81 -10.01 -28.48
N ASN A 362 -16.56 -8.90 -27.80
CA ASN A 362 -15.59 -7.89 -28.25
C ASN A 362 -14.14 -8.39 -28.30
N ILE A 363 -13.78 -9.33 -27.43
CA ILE A 363 -12.45 -9.98 -27.47
C ILE A 363 -12.39 -10.91 -28.68
N ASP A 364 -13.42 -11.72 -28.89
CA ASP A 364 -13.46 -12.70 -29.96
C ASP A 364 -13.45 -12.02 -31.34
N GLU A 365 -14.16 -10.91 -31.50
CA GLU A 365 -14.08 -10.07 -32.71
C GLU A 365 -12.66 -9.54 -32.96
N ALA A 366 -12.02 -8.96 -31.93
CA ALA A 366 -10.66 -8.42 -32.07
C ALA A 366 -9.61 -9.54 -32.32
N VAL A 367 -9.81 -10.71 -31.76
CA VAL A 367 -8.98 -11.89 -32.03
C VAL A 367 -9.22 -12.39 -33.46
N ALA A 368 -10.47 -12.44 -33.92
CA ALA A 368 -10.78 -12.83 -35.30
C ALA A 368 -10.12 -11.87 -36.30
N GLU A 369 -10.15 -10.55 -36.02
CA GLU A 369 -9.42 -9.56 -36.84
C GLU A 369 -7.90 -9.83 -36.82
N LEU A 370 -7.33 -10.14 -35.66
CA LEU A 370 -5.91 -10.45 -35.54
C LEU A 370 -5.51 -11.64 -36.42
N TYR A 371 -6.34 -12.67 -36.54
CA TYR A 371 -6.11 -13.85 -37.39
C TYR A 371 -6.27 -13.56 -38.90
N THR A 372 -6.74 -12.39 -39.28
CA THR A 372 -6.71 -12.00 -40.74
C THR A 372 -5.31 -11.70 -41.23
N TYR A 373 -4.39 -11.32 -40.33
CA TYR A 373 -3.02 -10.96 -40.66
C TYR A 373 -2.17 -12.17 -41.01
N GLU A 374 -1.53 -12.14 -42.20
CA GLU A 374 -0.71 -13.26 -42.70
C GLU A 374 0.44 -13.63 -41.74
N ALA A 375 1.07 -12.65 -41.09
CA ALA A 375 2.15 -12.87 -40.14
C ALA A 375 1.71 -13.72 -38.94
N VAL A 376 0.46 -13.62 -38.48
CA VAL A 376 -0.10 -14.43 -37.40
C VAL A 376 -0.30 -15.87 -37.86
N LYS A 377 -0.83 -16.09 -39.08
CA LYS A 377 -0.99 -17.41 -39.67
C LYS A 377 0.35 -18.11 -39.86
N GLN A 378 1.34 -17.40 -40.39
CA GLN A 378 2.69 -17.95 -40.57
C GLN A 378 3.36 -18.29 -39.23
N PHE A 379 3.14 -17.45 -38.18
CA PHE A 379 3.60 -17.78 -36.82
C PHE A 379 3.02 -19.11 -36.36
N GLU A 380 1.71 -19.33 -36.50
CA GLU A 380 1.05 -20.56 -36.06
C GLU A 380 1.53 -21.81 -36.84
N ILE A 381 1.64 -21.68 -38.15
CA ILE A 381 2.17 -22.75 -39.01
C ILE A 381 3.58 -23.15 -38.57
N ASN A 382 4.47 -22.18 -38.39
CA ASN A 382 5.86 -22.40 -38.05
C ASN A 382 6.08 -22.90 -36.62
N GLN A 383 5.23 -22.48 -35.67
CA GLN A 383 5.33 -22.86 -34.27
C GLN A 383 4.48 -24.09 -33.91
N GLY A 384 3.59 -24.54 -34.80
CA GLY A 384 2.67 -25.66 -34.57
C GLY A 384 1.69 -25.47 -33.43
N LYS A 385 1.38 -24.21 -33.09
CA LYS A 385 0.48 -23.84 -31.98
C LYS A 385 -0.21 -22.50 -32.22
N ALA A 386 -1.41 -22.35 -31.63
CA ALA A 386 -2.17 -21.10 -31.70
C ALA A 386 -1.41 -19.92 -31.06
N PHE A 387 -1.53 -18.76 -31.69
CA PHE A 387 -0.93 -17.53 -31.18
C PHE A 387 -1.69 -17.03 -29.95
N ASN A 388 -0.96 -16.78 -28.87
CA ASN A 388 -1.51 -16.20 -27.64
C ASN A 388 -1.05 -14.73 -27.49
N PRO A 389 -1.93 -13.74 -27.69
CA PRO A 389 -1.58 -12.32 -27.58
C PRO A 389 -1.13 -11.88 -26.18
N ASN A 390 -1.41 -12.68 -25.14
CA ASN A 390 -0.95 -12.45 -23.78
C ASN A 390 0.45 -13.02 -23.48
N SER A 391 0.99 -13.88 -24.36
CA SER A 391 2.33 -14.43 -24.21
C SER A 391 3.38 -13.43 -24.68
N THR A 392 4.17 -12.88 -23.74
CA THR A 392 5.25 -11.92 -24.08
C THR A 392 6.32 -12.51 -24.99
N VAL A 393 6.57 -13.84 -24.90
CA VAL A 393 7.53 -14.54 -25.75
C VAL A 393 7.02 -14.64 -27.18
N GLN A 394 5.77 -15.12 -27.35
CA GLN A 394 5.16 -15.27 -28.67
C GLN A 394 4.95 -13.91 -29.34
N LEU A 395 4.51 -12.91 -28.55
CA LEU A 395 4.31 -11.56 -29.08
C LEU A 395 5.61 -10.94 -29.56
N ARG A 396 6.71 -11.14 -28.82
CA ARG A 396 8.03 -10.64 -29.25
C ARG A 396 8.45 -11.26 -30.60
N ALA A 397 8.29 -12.57 -30.75
CA ALA A 397 8.55 -13.23 -32.02
C ALA A 397 7.65 -12.69 -33.14
N LEU A 398 6.33 -12.58 -32.91
CA LEU A 398 5.42 -12.02 -33.92
C LEU A 398 5.82 -10.62 -34.37
N LEU A 399 6.11 -9.70 -33.43
CA LEU A 399 6.42 -8.31 -33.74
C LEU A 399 7.75 -8.13 -34.47
N PHE A 400 8.79 -8.83 -34.04
CA PHE A 400 10.14 -8.57 -34.51
C PHE A 400 10.60 -9.55 -35.60
N ASP A 401 10.21 -10.85 -35.53
CA ASP A 401 10.67 -11.88 -36.44
C ASP A 401 9.71 -12.07 -37.63
N TYR A 402 8.38 -11.96 -37.41
CA TYR A 402 7.37 -12.17 -38.45
C TYR A 402 6.86 -10.88 -39.10
N LEU A 403 6.64 -9.82 -38.30
CA LEU A 403 6.24 -8.50 -38.84
C LEU A 403 7.43 -7.62 -39.18
N GLY A 404 8.65 -7.97 -38.72
CA GLY A 404 9.87 -7.22 -39.04
C GLY A 404 9.90 -5.80 -38.47
N LEU A 405 9.14 -5.52 -37.37
CA LEU A 405 9.09 -4.18 -36.79
C LEU A 405 10.42 -3.86 -36.08
N LYS A 406 10.80 -2.60 -36.09
CA LYS A 406 12.04 -2.14 -35.44
C LYS A 406 11.80 -2.03 -33.91
N PRO A 407 12.57 -2.74 -33.07
CA PRO A 407 12.49 -2.59 -31.63
C PRO A 407 12.73 -1.14 -31.17
N THR A 408 12.01 -0.68 -30.16
CA THR A 408 12.16 0.67 -29.60
C THR A 408 13.43 0.88 -28.76
N GLY A 409 14.19 -0.21 -28.52
CA GLY A 409 15.37 -0.21 -27.67
C GLY A 409 15.09 -0.39 -26.17
N LYS A 410 13.82 -0.36 -25.74
CA LYS A 410 13.44 -0.61 -24.36
C LYS A 410 13.56 -2.11 -24.04
N LYS A 411 14.31 -2.43 -22.97
CA LYS A 411 14.58 -3.81 -22.53
C LYS A 411 13.83 -4.13 -21.24
N THR A 412 13.53 -5.41 -21.04
CA THR A 412 13.07 -5.95 -19.76
C THR A 412 14.24 -6.09 -18.80
N GLY A 413 13.96 -6.34 -17.51
CA GLY A 413 14.98 -6.63 -16.51
C GLY A 413 15.88 -7.84 -16.82
N THR A 414 15.44 -8.72 -17.73
CA THR A 414 16.22 -9.88 -18.24
C THR A 414 16.98 -9.61 -19.54
N GLY A 415 16.92 -8.33 -20.04
CA GLY A 415 17.65 -7.92 -21.24
C GLY A 415 16.92 -8.17 -22.58
N ALA A 416 15.75 -8.80 -22.55
CA ALA A 416 14.94 -9.01 -23.78
C ALA A 416 14.19 -7.73 -24.20
N ASP A 417 13.80 -7.61 -25.48
CA ASP A 417 12.99 -6.48 -25.94
C ASP A 417 11.63 -6.45 -25.22
N SER A 418 11.25 -5.26 -24.71
CA SER A 418 9.98 -5.08 -24.04
C SER A 418 8.81 -5.15 -25.04
N THR A 419 7.67 -5.63 -24.57
CA THR A 419 6.39 -5.62 -25.29
C THR A 419 5.29 -5.05 -24.38
N ASP A 420 5.66 -4.09 -23.53
CA ASP A 420 4.71 -3.38 -22.68
C ASP A 420 3.84 -2.41 -23.49
N ALA A 421 2.86 -1.80 -22.80
CA ALA A 421 1.89 -0.93 -23.48
C ALA A 421 2.55 0.27 -24.17
N GLU A 422 3.61 0.85 -23.60
CA GLU A 422 4.34 1.98 -24.18
C GLU A 422 5.03 1.58 -25.48
N VAL A 423 5.72 0.43 -25.47
CA VAL A 423 6.38 -0.11 -26.65
C VAL A 423 5.36 -0.43 -27.74
N LEU A 424 4.25 -1.08 -27.40
CA LEU A 424 3.19 -1.40 -28.36
C LEU A 424 2.53 -0.13 -28.93
N THR A 425 2.37 0.91 -28.14
CA THR A 425 1.86 2.21 -28.62
C THR A 425 2.80 2.82 -29.66
N THR A 426 4.10 2.80 -29.41
CA THR A 426 5.11 3.29 -30.38
C THR A 426 5.13 2.42 -31.64
N LEU A 427 5.05 1.09 -31.50
CA LEU A 427 5.04 0.18 -32.66
C LEU A 427 3.73 0.26 -33.48
N ALA A 428 2.65 0.75 -32.88
CA ALA A 428 1.37 0.98 -33.57
C ALA A 428 1.49 2.02 -34.71
N GLU A 429 2.49 2.90 -34.67
CA GLU A 429 2.81 3.83 -35.76
C GLU A 429 3.40 3.10 -36.98
N GLN A 430 3.99 1.93 -36.81
CA GLN A 430 4.62 1.14 -37.86
C GLN A 430 3.68 0.11 -38.46
N HIS A 431 2.73 -0.46 -37.67
CA HIS A 431 1.83 -1.52 -38.11
C HIS A 431 0.56 -1.57 -37.26
N PRO A 432 -0.64 -1.92 -37.79
CA PRO A 432 -1.88 -1.97 -37.01
C PRO A 432 -1.92 -3.08 -35.94
N VAL A 433 -1.22 -4.20 -36.10
CA VAL A 433 -1.23 -5.32 -35.16
C VAL A 433 -0.87 -4.95 -33.71
N PRO A 434 0.17 -4.14 -33.41
CA PRO A 434 0.42 -3.70 -32.04
C PRO A 434 -0.74 -2.97 -31.38
N LYS A 435 -1.48 -2.13 -32.11
CA LYS A 435 -2.70 -1.46 -31.61
C LYS A 435 -3.78 -2.47 -31.26
N LEU A 436 -4.02 -3.43 -32.16
CA LEU A 436 -5.00 -4.50 -31.95
C LEU A 436 -4.65 -5.39 -30.74
N ILE A 437 -3.37 -5.72 -30.57
CA ILE A 437 -2.88 -6.44 -29.38
C ILE A 437 -3.12 -5.65 -28.09
N LEU A 438 -2.88 -4.34 -28.09
CA LEU A 438 -3.19 -3.47 -26.95
C LEU A 438 -4.68 -3.52 -26.60
N GLU A 439 -5.53 -3.42 -27.61
CA GLU A 439 -6.98 -3.49 -27.45
C GLU A 439 -7.44 -4.81 -26.86
N ILE A 440 -6.96 -5.94 -27.40
CA ILE A 440 -7.25 -7.28 -26.87
C ILE A 440 -6.82 -7.39 -25.40
N ARG A 441 -5.59 -6.98 -25.09
CA ARG A 441 -5.06 -7.05 -23.72
C ARG A 441 -5.86 -6.19 -22.73
N GLN A 442 -6.29 -5.00 -23.13
CA GLN A 442 -7.15 -4.14 -22.31
C GLN A 442 -8.50 -4.79 -22.04
N LYS A 443 -9.16 -5.33 -23.07
CA LYS A 443 -10.46 -6.01 -22.95
C LYS A 443 -10.35 -7.26 -22.08
N VAL A 444 -9.32 -8.10 -22.28
CA VAL A 444 -9.04 -9.28 -21.45
C VAL A 444 -8.81 -8.89 -19.99
N LYS A 445 -8.04 -7.83 -19.73
CA LYS A 445 -7.81 -7.33 -18.36
C LYS A 445 -9.12 -6.87 -17.71
N ILE A 446 -9.96 -6.12 -18.42
CA ILE A 446 -11.24 -5.65 -17.90
C ILE A 446 -12.12 -6.84 -17.53
N LYS A 447 -12.28 -7.80 -18.45
CA LYS A 447 -13.06 -9.00 -18.21
C LYS A 447 -12.55 -9.80 -17.02
N SER A 448 -11.30 -10.24 -17.08
CA SER A 448 -10.73 -11.18 -16.10
C SER A 448 -10.47 -10.57 -14.72
N THR A 449 -10.05 -9.28 -14.66
CA THR A 449 -9.67 -8.62 -13.41
C THR A 449 -10.87 -8.02 -12.68
N TYR A 450 -11.88 -7.56 -13.41
CA TYR A 450 -13.03 -6.87 -12.84
C TYR A 450 -14.32 -7.70 -12.98
N LEU A 451 -14.82 -7.92 -14.20
CA LEU A 451 -16.14 -8.49 -14.39
C LEU A 451 -16.25 -9.92 -13.84
N ASP A 452 -15.39 -10.83 -14.30
CA ASP A 452 -15.45 -12.25 -13.90
C ASP A 452 -15.00 -12.47 -12.45
N LYS A 453 -14.05 -11.67 -11.98
CA LYS A 453 -13.51 -11.82 -10.63
C LYS A 453 -14.45 -11.28 -9.55
N ILE A 454 -15.19 -10.20 -9.82
CA ILE A 454 -16.06 -9.56 -8.86
C ILE A 454 -17.33 -10.41 -8.61
N TYR A 455 -17.96 -10.90 -9.66
CA TYR A 455 -19.25 -11.59 -9.60
C TYR A 455 -19.31 -12.69 -8.52
N PRO A 456 -18.39 -13.66 -8.45
CA PRO A 456 -18.44 -14.73 -7.45
C PRO A 456 -18.10 -14.27 -6.02
N GLN A 457 -17.61 -13.04 -5.85
CA GLN A 457 -17.18 -12.49 -4.57
C GLN A 457 -18.21 -11.52 -3.96
N LEU A 458 -19.32 -11.29 -4.65
CA LEU A 458 -20.42 -10.48 -4.10
C LEU A 458 -21.07 -11.21 -2.92
N ASP A 459 -21.35 -10.43 -1.87
CA ASP A 459 -22.12 -10.93 -0.74
C ASP A 459 -23.62 -11.06 -1.13
N ARG A 460 -24.43 -11.62 -0.23
CA ARG A 460 -25.88 -11.85 -0.48
C ARG A 460 -26.69 -10.58 -0.77
N ASP A 461 -26.15 -9.42 -0.41
CA ASP A 461 -26.75 -8.11 -0.62
C ASP A 461 -26.21 -7.41 -1.89
N ASP A 462 -25.59 -8.17 -2.80
CA ASP A 462 -24.96 -7.70 -4.05
C ASP A 462 -23.89 -6.61 -3.82
N ARG A 463 -23.21 -6.65 -2.67
CA ARG A 463 -22.12 -5.74 -2.34
C ARG A 463 -20.78 -6.46 -2.29
N LEU A 464 -19.76 -5.79 -2.80
CA LEU A 464 -18.38 -6.23 -2.67
C LEU A 464 -17.72 -5.55 -1.47
N ARG A 465 -17.38 -6.34 -0.47
CA ARG A 465 -16.58 -5.86 0.67
C ARG A 465 -15.10 -6.09 0.38
N THR A 466 -14.38 -4.99 0.25
CA THR A 466 -12.94 -4.96 -0.05
C THR A 466 -12.23 -4.02 0.89
N GLY A 467 -10.91 -4.19 1.07
CA GLY A 467 -10.15 -3.51 2.10
C GLY A 467 -9.46 -2.23 1.61
N PHE A 468 -9.29 -1.29 2.53
CA PHE A 468 -8.46 -0.10 2.40
C PHE A 468 -7.41 -0.07 3.50
N ASN A 469 -6.20 0.44 3.22
CA ASN A 469 -5.11 0.49 4.20
C ASN A 469 -4.60 1.92 4.37
N LEU A 470 -4.42 2.33 5.62
CA LEU A 470 -3.84 3.61 6.03
C LEU A 470 -2.31 3.61 5.97
N HIS A 471 -1.69 2.43 6.01
CA HIS A 471 -0.24 2.21 6.10
C HIS A 471 0.40 1.72 4.80
N GLY A 472 -0.36 1.68 3.70
CA GLY A 472 0.10 1.09 2.44
C GLY A 472 0.91 2.01 1.54
N THR A 473 1.09 3.28 1.91
CA THR A 473 1.85 4.27 1.13
C THR A 473 2.68 5.16 2.05
N THR A 474 3.77 5.70 1.51
CA THR A 474 4.63 6.63 2.25
C THR A 474 4.10 8.06 2.29
N SER A 475 3.08 8.38 1.48
CA SER A 475 2.46 9.71 1.42
C SER A 475 1.24 9.86 2.33
N GLY A 476 0.73 8.78 2.92
CA GLY A 476 -0.54 8.78 3.66
C GLY A 476 -1.78 8.60 2.78
N ARG A 477 -1.63 8.46 1.46
CA ARG A 477 -2.72 8.06 0.58
C ARG A 477 -3.21 6.66 0.95
N LEU A 478 -4.52 6.43 0.91
CA LEU A 478 -5.07 5.10 1.07
C LEU A 478 -4.57 4.18 -0.04
N SER A 479 -4.18 2.98 0.32
CA SER A 479 -4.06 1.87 -0.63
C SER A 479 -5.26 0.94 -0.50
N SER A 480 -5.49 0.12 -1.50
CA SER A 480 -6.61 -0.83 -1.50
C SER A 480 -6.07 -2.26 -1.52
N SER A 481 -6.73 -3.14 -0.79
CA SER A 481 -6.37 -4.54 -0.66
C SER A 481 -7.61 -5.44 -0.75
N GLY A 482 -7.41 -6.76 -0.68
CA GLY A 482 -8.51 -7.72 -0.63
C GLY A 482 -9.10 -8.07 -2.00
N LYS A 483 -10.41 -8.20 -2.06
CA LYS A 483 -11.14 -8.77 -3.21
C LYS A 483 -10.95 -7.95 -4.50
N MET A 484 -10.93 -6.62 -4.41
CA MET A 484 -10.72 -5.71 -5.53
C MET A 484 -9.89 -4.49 -5.09
N ASN A 485 -8.95 -4.07 -5.94
CA ASN A 485 -8.23 -2.84 -5.72
C ASN A 485 -9.02 -1.65 -6.28
N MET A 486 -9.74 -0.92 -5.41
CA MET A 486 -10.55 0.24 -5.78
C MET A 486 -9.73 1.39 -6.40
N GLN A 487 -8.45 1.54 -6.01
CA GLN A 487 -7.56 2.56 -6.55
C GLN A 487 -7.12 2.29 -8.00
N GLN A 488 -7.38 1.09 -8.53
CA GLN A 488 -7.01 0.69 -9.88
C GLN A 488 -8.19 0.57 -10.85
N ILE A 489 -9.38 0.97 -10.45
CA ILE A 489 -10.53 1.02 -11.36
C ILE A 489 -10.18 1.95 -12.54
N PRO A 490 -10.34 1.48 -13.79
CA PRO A 490 -10.01 2.29 -14.97
C PRO A 490 -10.84 3.57 -15.00
N ARG A 491 -10.17 4.74 -15.07
CA ARG A 491 -10.83 6.06 -15.02
C ARG A 491 -11.86 6.25 -16.13
N ASP A 492 -11.49 5.83 -17.35
CA ASP A 492 -12.26 6.11 -18.57
C ASP A 492 -13.03 4.90 -19.09
N ASN A 493 -13.21 3.86 -18.24
CA ASN A 493 -13.94 2.66 -18.63
C ASN A 493 -15.35 2.66 -18.03
N PRO A 494 -16.39 2.98 -18.85
CA PRO A 494 -17.77 3.03 -18.34
C PRO A 494 -18.35 1.66 -18.01
N ILE A 495 -17.85 0.55 -18.58
CA ILE A 495 -18.34 -0.80 -18.30
C ILE A 495 -18.18 -1.15 -16.82
N VAL A 496 -16.94 -1.04 -16.29
CA VAL A 496 -16.68 -1.39 -14.89
C VAL A 496 -17.38 -0.42 -13.95
N LYS A 497 -17.29 0.89 -14.24
CA LYS A 497 -17.95 1.93 -13.42
C LYS A 497 -19.47 1.83 -13.46
N GLY A 498 -20.06 1.51 -14.60
CA GLY A 498 -21.49 1.35 -14.75
C GLY A 498 -22.06 0.14 -14.00
N CYS A 499 -21.22 -0.86 -13.69
CA CYS A 499 -21.63 -1.97 -12.83
C CYS A 499 -21.71 -1.60 -11.35
N ILE A 500 -21.02 -0.52 -10.91
CA ILE A 500 -21.17 0.04 -9.55
C ILE A 500 -22.41 0.93 -9.56
N LYS A 501 -23.53 0.40 -9.11
CA LYS A 501 -24.85 1.00 -9.26
C LYS A 501 -25.61 1.07 -7.94
N ALA A 502 -26.29 2.19 -7.72
CA ALA A 502 -27.13 2.37 -6.56
C ALA A 502 -28.39 1.50 -6.64
N ARG A 503 -28.90 1.09 -5.48
CA ARG A 503 -30.20 0.43 -5.37
C ARG A 503 -31.34 1.41 -5.70
N PRO A 504 -32.57 0.92 -6.04
CA PRO A 504 -33.70 1.79 -6.32
C PRO A 504 -34.00 2.80 -5.20
N GLY A 505 -34.25 4.07 -5.57
CA GLY A 505 -34.49 5.18 -4.63
C GLY A 505 -33.20 5.78 -4.04
N TYR A 506 -32.04 5.42 -4.59
CA TYR A 506 -30.73 5.93 -4.22
C TYR A 506 -29.93 6.35 -5.45
N LYS A 507 -28.92 7.18 -5.25
CA LYS A 507 -27.92 7.56 -6.26
C LYS A 507 -26.51 7.28 -5.76
N ILE A 508 -25.60 7.08 -6.71
CA ILE A 508 -24.18 7.20 -6.44
C ILE A 508 -23.84 8.71 -6.44
N VAL A 509 -23.25 9.15 -5.37
CA VAL A 509 -22.70 10.51 -5.22
C VAL A 509 -21.21 10.39 -5.10
N ALA A 510 -20.47 11.01 -6.02
CA ALA A 510 -19.02 11.15 -5.97
C ALA A 510 -18.66 12.61 -5.71
N MET A 511 -17.89 12.86 -4.64
CA MET A 511 -17.24 14.14 -4.41
C MET A 511 -15.78 14.02 -4.85
N ASP A 512 -15.32 14.92 -5.69
CA ASP A 512 -13.92 14.99 -6.15
C ASP A 512 -13.29 16.31 -5.73
N LEU A 513 -12.07 16.25 -5.17
CA LEU A 513 -11.27 17.46 -4.90
C LEU A 513 -10.75 18.04 -6.21
N THR A 514 -10.92 19.35 -6.39
CA THR A 514 -10.44 20.06 -7.58
C THR A 514 -9.16 20.83 -7.29
N THR A 515 -8.10 20.55 -8.08
CA THR A 515 -6.79 21.22 -7.98
C THR A 515 -6.21 21.33 -6.57
N ALA A 516 -6.55 20.38 -5.68
CA ALA A 516 -6.21 20.41 -4.26
C ALA A 516 -4.70 20.52 -4.01
N GLU A 517 -3.89 19.80 -4.78
CA GLU A 517 -2.42 19.82 -4.63
C GLU A 517 -1.84 21.22 -4.92
N VAL A 518 -2.34 21.89 -5.97
CA VAL A 518 -1.89 23.26 -6.33
C VAL A 518 -2.42 24.29 -5.34
N TYR A 519 -3.66 24.11 -4.85
CA TYR A 519 -4.23 24.94 -3.78
C TYR A 519 -3.37 24.88 -2.51
N CYS A 520 -3.04 23.69 -2.05
CA CYS A 520 -2.18 23.49 -0.90
C CYS A 520 -0.79 24.11 -1.10
N ALA A 521 -0.19 23.93 -2.28
CA ALA A 521 1.10 24.52 -2.62
C ALA A 521 1.06 26.05 -2.61
N ALA A 522 -0.02 26.66 -3.13
CA ALA A 522 -0.19 28.12 -3.10
C ALA A 522 -0.20 28.67 -1.67
N VAL A 523 -0.91 28.00 -0.77
CA VAL A 523 -0.98 28.40 0.65
C VAL A 523 0.37 28.20 1.36
N LEU A 524 1.00 27.02 1.20
CA LEU A 524 2.28 26.70 1.84
C LEU A 524 3.42 27.60 1.36
N ALA A 525 3.43 27.91 0.07
CA ALA A 525 4.39 28.82 -0.53
C ALA A 525 4.10 30.30 -0.21
N ASN A 526 2.93 30.60 0.34
CA ASN A 526 2.42 31.97 0.51
C ASN A 526 2.55 32.79 -0.78
N ASP A 527 2.29 32.15 -1.93
CA ASP A 527 2.39 32.80 -3.24
C ASP A 527 1.12 33.58 -3.56
N LYS A 528 1.20 34.89 -3.42
CA LYS A 528 0.04 35.81 -3.55
C LYS A 528 -0.57 35.74 -4.97
N ASN A 529 0.26 35.62 -6.00
CA ASN A 529 -0.22 35.56 -7.36
C ASN A 529 -0.96 34.26 -7.63
N LEU A 530 -0.41 33.14 -7.15
CA LEU A 530 -1.05 31.83 -7.29
C LEU A 530 -2.34 31.76 -6.44
N MET A 531 -2.34 32.28 -5.21
CA MET A 531 -3.56 32.39 -4.40
C MET A 531 -4.62 33.25 -5.09
N LYS A 532 -4.22 34.35 -5.75
CA LYS A 532 -5.14 35.20 -6.49
C LYS A 532 -5.82 34.48 -7.64
N VAL A 533 -5.14 33.55 -8.34
CA VAL A 533 -5.76 32.73 -9.39
C VAL A 533 -6.97 31.95 -8.85
N PHE A 534 -6.90 31.46 -7.61
CA PHE A 534 -8.03 30.80 -6.95
C PHE A 534 -9.11 31.78 -6.53
N GLN A 535 -8.73 32.96 -6.02
CA GLN A 535 -9.67 34.00 -5.60
C GLN A 535 -10.45 34.63 -6.75
N ASP A 536 -9.82 34.77 -7.91
CA ASP A 536 -10.46 35.31 -9.13
C ASP A 536 -11.52 34.35 -9.69
N GLY A 537 -11.48 33.07 -9.30
CA GLY A 537 -12.46 32.05 -9.71
C GLY A 537 -12.34 31.64 -11.18
N GLY A 538 -13.36 30.95 -11.69
CA GLY A 538 -13.37 30.43 -13.06
C GLY A 538 -12.48 29.18 -13.23
N ASN A 539 -12.17 28.85 -14.50
CA ASN A 539 -11.35 27.69 -14.79
C ASN A 539 -9.88 27.95 -14.45
N PHE A 540 -9.36 27.24 -13.45
CA PHE A 540 -8.00 27.40 -12.94
C PHE A 540 -6.93 27.32 -14.05
N HIS A 541 -6.98 26.30 -14.92
CA HIS A 541 -5.97 26.13 -15.95
C HIS A 541 -6.07 27.16 -17.08
N SER A 542 -7.25 27.71 -17.33
CA SER A 542 -7.42 28.83 -18.26
C SER A 542 -6.82 30.11 -17.68
N ASN A 543 -7.02 30.38 -16.38
CA ASN A 543 -6.37 31.49 -15.69
C ASN A 543 -4.84 31.38 -15.75
N ILE A 544 -4.28 30.18 -15.45
CA ILE A 544 -2.83 29.95 -15.55
C ILE A 544 -2.34 30.19 -16.99
N ALA A 545 -3.04 29.66 -18.02
CA ALA A 545 -2.66 29.85 -19.41
C ALA A 545 -2.67 31.34 -19.79
N LYS A 546 -3.70 32.08 -19.39
CA LYS A 546 -3.80 33.52 -19.61
C LYS A 546 -2.61 34.27 -19.05
N ILE A 547 -2.22 33.97 -17.81
CA ILE A 547 -1.12 34.65 -17.12
C ILE A 547 0.23 34.27 -17.73
N VAL A 548 0.49 32.98 -17.94
CA VAL A 548 1.80 32.47 -18.35
C VAL A 548 2.10 32.79 -19.82
N PHE A 549 1.08 32.76 -20.69
CA PHE A 549 1.24 33.02 -22.13
C PHE A 549 0.77 34.44 -22.57
N ASP A 550 0.40 35.29 -21.59
CA ASP A 550 -0.09 36.67 -21.86
C ASP A 550 -1.22 36.71 -22.90
N LEU A 551 -2.23 35.83 -22.72
CA LEU A 551 -3.30 35.65 -23.68
C LEU A 551 -4.39 36.73 -23.52
N PRO A 552 -4.94 37.26 -24.62
CA PRO A 552 -6.03 38.23 -24.57
C PRO A 552 -7.38 37.55 -24.28
N GLY A 553 -8.39 38.35 -23.90
CA GLY A 553 -9.74 37.87 -23.60
C GLY A 553 -10.00 37.50 -22.14
N ASP A 554 -11.16 36.97 -21.87
CA ASP A 554 -11.51 36.48 -20.53
C ASP A 554 -11.18 34.97 -20.36
N VAL A 555 -11.52 34.39 -19.20
CA VAL A 555 -11.20 32.99 -18.89
C VAL A 555 -11.98 32.00 -19.77
N ASP A 556 -13.20 32.37 -20.16
CA ASP A 556 -14.04 31.54 -21.04
C ASP A 556 -13.52 31.58 -22.47
N ASP A 557 -13.08 32.74 -22.96
CA ASP A 557 -12.39 32.89 -24.26
C ASP A 557 -11.15 31.99 -24.35
N ILE A 558 -10.37 31.89 -23.24
CA ILE A 558 -9.20 31.00 -23.18
C ILE A 558 -9.61 29.54 -23.31
N ALA A 559 -10.69 29.13 -22.66
CA ALA A 559 -11.18 27.76 -22.74
C ALA A 559 -11.62 27.37 -24.15
N GLU A 560 -12.23 28.32 -24.90
CA GLU A 560 -12.78 28.11 -26.24
C GLU A 560 -11.72 28.22 -27.33
N HIS A 561 -10.89 29.26 -27.30
CA HIS A 561 -9.99 29.60 -28.40
C HIS A 561 -8.53 29.21 -28.21
N TYR A 562 -8.09 28.95 -26.95
CA TYR A 562 -6.69 28.65 -26.62
C TYR A 562 -6.55 27.28 -25.89
N SER A 563 -7.24 26.26 -26.42
CA SER A 563 -7.27 24.93 -25.78
C SER A 563 -5.88 24.27 -25.68
N VAL A 564 -4.97 24.56 -26.60
CA VAL A 564 -3.59 24.05 -26.62
C VAL A 564 -2.78 24.67 -25.47
N GLU A 565 -2.80 26.00 -25.36
CA GLU A 565 -2.11 26.75 -24.30
C GLU A 565 -2.65 26.39 -22.93
N ARG A 566 -3.96 26.21 -22.79
CA ARG A 566 -4.60 25.70 -21.59
C ARG A 566 -4.11 24.30 -21.20
N GLN A 567 -3.97 23.42 -22.18
CA GLN A 567 -3.44 22.06 -21.96
C GLN A 567 -1.96 22.09 -21.58
N MET A 568 -1.17 22.99 -22.21
CA MET A 568 0.22 23.24 -21.82
C MET A 568 0.32 23.73 -20.38
N ALA A 569 -0.49 24.74 -20.00
CA ALA A 569 -0.55 25.28 -18.63
C ALA A 569 -0.86 24.20 -17.60
N LYS A 570 -1.80 23.30 -17.93
CA LYS A 570 -2.13 22.15 -17.10
C LYS A 570 -0.94 21.20 -16.93
N ALA A 571 -0.30 20.80 -18.03
CA ALA A 571 0.84 19.88 -18.01
C ALA A 571 2.06 20.49 -17.27
N VAL A 572 2.31 21.80 -17.44
CA VAL A 572 3.39 22.52 -16.77
C VAL A 572 3.11 22.60 -15.26
N THR A 573 1.90 23.02 -14.87
CA THR A 573 1.51 23.15 -13.46
C THR A 573 1.69 21.83 -12.70
N PHE A 574 1.10 20.75 -13.21
CA PHE A 574 1.25 19.42 -12.57
C PHE A 574 2.68 18.89 -12.67
N GLY A 575 3.35 19.12 -13.81
CA GLY A 575 4.75 18.74 -13.97
C GLY A 575 5.65 19.38 -12.91
N ILE A 576 5.48 20.67 -12.65
CA ILE A 576 6.21 21.40 -11.60
C ILE A 576 5.90 20.83 -10.21
N MET A 577 4.62 20.59 -9.90
CA MET A 577 4.22 20.02 -8.61
C MET A 577 4.84 18.64 -8.37
N TYR A 578 5.02 17.84 -9.41
CA TYR A 578 5.64 16.52 -9.34
C TYR A 578 7.16 16.51 -9.60
N GLY A 579 7.79 17.68 -9.68
CA GLY A 579 9.22 17.81 -9.88
C GLY A 579 9.71 17.32 -11.25
N ALA A 580 8.84 17.37 -12.27
CA ALA A 580 9.21 17.03 -13.64
C ALA A 580 10.13 18.10 -14.23
N GLY A 581 11.21 17.67 -14.89
CA GLY A 581 12.08 18.57 -15.65
C GLY A 581 11.55 18.85 -17.07
N PRO A 582 12.20 19.79 -17.80
CA PRO A 582 11.78 20.22 -19.14
C PRO A 582 11.54 19.07 -20.14
N LYS A 583 12.37 18.04 -20.11
CA LYS A 583 12.23 16.87 -20.97
C LYS A 583 10.87 16.17 -20.78
N LYS A 584 10.51 15.87 -19.52
CA LYS A 584 9.27 15.15 -19.23
C LYS A 584 8.03 16.01 -19.50
N ILE A 585 8.11 17.32 -19.26
CA ILE A 585 7.04 18.26 -19.60
C ILE A 585 6.87 18.36 -21.13
N SER A 586 7.97 18.45 -21.87
CA SER A 586 7.96 18.44 -23.35
C SER A 586 7.28 17.18 -23.91
N GLU A 587 7.63 16.00 -23.40
CA GLU A 587 7.02 14.73 -23.79
C GLU A 587 5.51 14.69 -23.48
N GLN A 588 5.13 15.15 -22.28
CA GLN A 588 3.73 15.18 -21.85
C GLN A 588 2.88 16.15 -22.68
N VAL A 589 3.36 17.38 -22.89
CA VAL A 589 2.67 18.38 -23.71
C VAL A 589 2.53 17.92 -25.15
N SER A 590 3.58 17.34 -25.72
CA SER A 590 3.54 16.81 -27.09
C SER A 590 2.49 15.71 -27.24
N LYS A 591 2.41 14.82 -26.24
CA LYS A 591 1.41 13.75 -26.21
C LYS A 591 -0.02 14.27 -26.07
N ASP A 592 -0.24 15.21 -25.15
CA ASP A 592 -1.58 15.71 -24.82
C ASP A 592 -2.14 16.66 -25.89
N SER A 593 -1.26 17.45 -26.54
CA SER A 593 -1.66 18.39 -27.60
C SER A 593 -1.66 17.79 -29.00
N GLY A 594 -1.03 16.63 -29.20
CA GLY A 594 -0.80 16.06 -30.53
C GLY A 594 0.19 16.84 -31.41
N LYS A 595 0.87 17.83 -30.82
CA LYS A 595 1.87 18.67 -31.52
C LYS A 595 3.23 18.54 -30.87
N TYR A 596 4.30 18.52 -31.64
CA TYR A 596 5.65 18.50 -31.12
C TYR A 596 5.94 19.77 -30.30
N PHE A 597 6.34 19.58 -29.04
CA PHE A 597 6.74 20.63 -28.13
C PHE A 597 8.17 20.39 -27.69
N SER A 598 9.09 21.30 -28.03
CA SER A 598 10.51 21.04 -27.76
C SER A 598 10.88 21.19 -26.28
N MET A 599 12.00 20.56 -25.89
CA MET A 599 12.55 20.71 -24.54
C MET A 599 12.96 22.18 -24.25
N LYS A 600 13.36 22.94 -25.28
CA LYS A 600 13.69 24.37 -25.15
C LYS A 600 12.44 25.19 -24.86
N ASP A 601 11.34 24.92 -25.57
CA ASP A 601 10.05 25.60 -25.30
C ASP A 601 9.53 25.26 -23.91
N ALA A 602 9.62 23.99 -23.51
CA ALA A 602 9.28 23.59 -22.14
C ALA A 602 10.11 24.32 -21.07
N SER A 603 11.40 24.52 -21.31
CA SER A 603 12.27 25.28 -20.41
C SER A 603 11.87 26.75 -20.33
N SER A 604 11.49 27.38 -21.44
CA SER A 604 11.00 28.76 -21.48
C SER A 604 9.70 28.90 -20.70
N VAL A 605 8.70 28.04 -20.97
CA VAL A 605 7.41 28.10 -20.26
C VAL A 605 7.54 27.85 -18.76
N ILE A 606 8.46 26.97 -18.35
CA ILE A 606 8.76 26.77 -16.91
C ILE A 606 9.36 28.06 -16.30
N ALA A 607 10.25 28.74 -17.02
CA ALA A 607 10.84 30.00 -16.55
C ALA A 607 9.77 31.08 -16.39
N ASP A 608 8.91 31.26 -17.41
CA ASP A 608 7.81 32.22 -17.41
C ASP A 608 6.81 31.91 -16.26
N TYR A 609 6.50 30.63 -16.05
CA TYR A 609 5.67 30.17 -14.93
C TYR A 609 6.26 30.58 -13.58
N PHE A 610 7.55 30.38 -13.36
CA PHE A 610 8.21 30.76 -12.11
C PHE A 610 8.49 32.25 -11.95
N GLU A 611 8.52 33.00 -13.04
CA GLU A 611 8.53 34.47 -12.98
C GLU A 611 7.21 35.00 -12.41
N GLN A 612 6.07 34.44 -12.86
CA GLN A 612 4.75 34.79 -12.36
C GLN A 612 4.50 34.31 -10.93
N PHE A 613 5.00 33.10 -10.58
CA PHE A 613 4.79 32.44 -9.28
C PHE A 613 6.12 32.27 -8.52
N SER A 614 6.77 33.37 -8.23
CA SER A 614 8.10 33.39 -7.59
C SER A 614 8.10 32.85 -6.15
N GLY A 615 6.98 33.03 -5.42
CA GLY A 615 6.81 32.46 -4.08
C GLY A 615 6.81 30.93 -4.11
N LEU A 616 6.11 30.32 -5.08
CA LEU A 616 6.11 28.89 -5.30
C LEU A 616 7.51 28.38 -5.64
N LYS A 617 8.24 29.07 -6.53
CA LYS A 617 9.63 28.71 -6.87
C LYS A 617 10.51 28.68 -5.63
N LYS A 618 10.46 29.74 -4.83
CA LYS A 618 11.26 29.84 -3.60
C LYS A 618 10.92 28.69 -2.64
N TRP A 619 9.64 28.42 -2.40
CA TRP A 619 9.20 27.32 -1.52
C TRP A 619 9.69 25.96 -1.98
N LEU A 620 9.64 25.68 -3.29
CA LEU A 620 10.14 24.45 -3.89
C LEU A 620 11.66 24.33 -3.71
N ASP A 621 12.42 25.39 -3.96
CA ASP A 621 13.88 25.38 -3.87
C ASP A 621 14.33 25.27 -2.39
N ASP A 622 13.69 25.98 -1.46
CA ASP A 622 13.92 25.85 -0.02
C ASP A 622 13.60 24.42 0.46
N GLY A 623 12.50 23.84 -0.01
CA GLY A 623 12.12 22.47 0.32
C GLY A 623 13.14 21.42 -0.19
N LYS A 624 13.63 21.57 -1.42
CA LYS A 624 14.68 20.71 -1.98
C LYS A 624 15.95 20.78 -1.15
N GLN A 625 16.39 22.01 -0.80
CA GLN A 625 17.57 22.22 0.03
C GLN A 625 17.41 21.58 1.41
N PHE A 626 16.26 21.80 2.06
CA PHE A 626 15.96 21.18 3.36
C PHE A 626 16.05 19.66 3.31
N ILE A 627 15.48 19.03 2.26
CA ILE A 627 15.52 17.57 2.07
C ILE A 627 16.96 17.10 1.90
N GLN A 628 17.75 17.79 1.09
CA GLN A 628 19.16 17.45 0.85
C GLN A 628 20.02 17.53 2.11
N ASP A 629 19.75 18.52 2.96
CA ASP A 629 20.51 18.73 4.20
C ASP A 629 20.09 17.78 5.33
N ASN A 630 18.81 17.40 5.39
CA ASN A 630 18.25 16.71 6.56
C ASN A 630 17.81 15.24 6.30
N GLY A 631 17.56 14.85 5.05
CA GLY A 631 17.11 13.49 4.71
C GLY A 631 15.69 13.16 5.19
N PHE A 632 14.84 14.16 5.44
CA PHE A 632 13.44 13.97 5.78
C PHE A 632 12.60 15.23 5.50
N MET A 633 11.26 15.06 5.57
CA MET A 633 10.30 16.15 5.50
C MET A 633 9.10 15.86 6.40
N TYR A 634 8.42 16.92 6.88
CA TYR A 634 7.12 16.82 7.55
C TYR A 634 6.03 17.43 6.67
N SER A 635 4.87 16.75 6.58
CA SER A 635 3.67 17.33 6.00
C SER A 635 3.06 18.37 6.93
N PHE A 636 2.11 19.14 6.43
CA PHE A 636 1.37 20.14 7.22
C PHE A 636 0.70 19.51 8.46
N PHE A 637 0.06 18.34 8.31
CA PHE A 637 -0.60 17.63 9.42
C PHE A 637 0.36 16.88 10.34
N GLY A 638 1.66 16.84 10.04
CA GLY A 638 2.67 16.26 10.91
C GLY A 638 3.19 14.89 10.52
N ARG A 639 2.77 14.31 9.36
CA ARG A 639 3.37 13.08 8.84
C ARG A 639 4.84 13.30 8.52
N LYS A 640 5.70 12.37 8.89
CA LYS A 640 7.13 12.41 8.54
C LYS A 640 7.40 11.50 7.35
N ARG A 641 8.10 12.02 6.36
CA ARG A 641 8.68 11.25 5.27
C ARG A 641 10.19 11.22 5.42
N ARG A 642 10.77 10.05 5.62
CA ARG A 642 12.21 9.84 5.69
C ARG A 642 12.73 9.60 4.29
N LEU A 643 13.83 10.25 3.94
CA LEU A 643 14.40 10.34 2.59
C LEU A 643 15.91 10.08 2.63
N PRO A 644 16.37 8.97 3.22
CA PRO A 644 17.80 8.72 3.43
C PRO A 644 18.59 8.59 2.13
N ASN A 645 17.94 8.24 1.03
CA ASN A 645 18.58 8.06 -0.27
C ASN A 645 19.01 9.38 -0.92
N VAL A 646 18.69 10.55 -0.36
CA VAL A 646 19.30 11.83 -0.78
C VAL A 646 20.82 11.82 -0.58
N PHE A 647 21.31 10.99 0.33
CA PHE A 647 22.75 10.81 0.61
C PHE A 647 23.38 9.69 -0.23
N SER A 648 22.68 9.13 -1.20
CA SER A 648 23.22 8.11 -2.10
C SER A 648 24.39 8.66 -2.94
N SER A 649 25.39 7.83 -3.18
CA SER A 649 26.45 8.10 -4.14
C SER A 649 25.99 8.16 -5.59
N ASP A 650 24.81 7.56 -5.89
CA ASP A 650 24.15 7.64 -7.19
C ASP A 650 23.29 8.91 -7.26
N LYS A 651 23.71 9.85 -8.13
CA LYS A 651 23.00 11.12 -8.33
C LYS A 651 21.55 10.95 -8.84
N GLY A 652 21.28 9.88 -9.59
CA GLY A 652 19.94 9.57 -10.09
C GLY A 652 19.02 9.19 -8.95
N ILE A 653 19.47 8.32 -8.07
CA ILE A 653 18.75 7.91 -6.84
C ILE A 653 18.54 9.13 -5.93
N ALA A 654 19.56 9.91 -5.65
CA ALA A 654 19.45 11.10 -4.80
C ALA A 654 18.45 12.12 -5.37
N SER A 655 18.51 12.41 -6.67
CA SER A 655 17.58 13.34 -7.32
C SER A 655 16.13 12.81 -7.34
N HIS A 656 15.96 11.50 -7.49
CA HIS A 656 14.62 10.89 -7.41
C HIS A 656 14.02 11.05 -6.01
N GLU A 657 14.82 10.84 -4.98
CA GLU A 657 14.41 10.95 -3.59
C GLU A 657 14.00 12.38 -3.23
N VAL A 658 14.75 13.41 -3.68
CA VAL A 658 14.38 14.82 -3.50
C VAL A 658 13.02 15.13 -4.13
N ARG A 659 12.79 14.68 -5.36
CA ARG A 659 11.47 14.85 -6.02
C ARG A 659 10.35 14.15 -5.24
N SER A 660 10.61 12.95 -4.75
CA SER A 660 9.65 12.19 -3.92
C SER A 660 9.27 12.96 -2.65
N GLY A 661 10.23 13.64 -2.02
CA GLY A 661 9.99 14.45 -0.84
C GLY A 661 9.14 15.70 -1.11
N ILE A 662 9.34 16.38 -2.24
CA ILE A 662 8.50 17.51 -2.65
C ILE A 662 7.06 17.05 -2.95
N ASN A 663 6.91 15.95 -3.72
CA ASN A 663 5.60 15.40 -4.01
C ASN A 663 4.83 14.99 -2.75
N PHE A 664 5.54 14.45 -1.76
CA PHE A 664 4.94 14.08 -0.48
C PHE A 664 4.22 15.25 0.19
N LEU A 665 4.78 16.47 0.15
CA LEU A 665 4.20 17.63 0.82
C LEU A 665 2.76 17.91 0.40
N VAL A 666 2.51 17.95 -0.92
CA VAL A 666 1.19 18.30 -1.44
C VAL A 666 0.23 17.12 -1.49
N GLN A 667 0.74 15.93 -1.88
CA GLN A 667 -0.07 14.72 -1.94
C GLN A 667 -0.58 14.29 -0.56
N SER A 668 0.27 14.37 0.45
CA SER A 668 -0.11 14.01 1.82
C SER A 668 -1.22 14.90 2.37
N ILE A 669 -1.14 16.22 2.11
CA ILE A 669 -2.15 17.16 2.60
C ILE A 669 -3.50 16.91 1.90
N ALA A 670 -3.52 16.81 0.58
CA ALA A 670 -4.76 16.54 -0.16
C ALA A 670 -5.42 15.23 0.30
N SER A 671 -4.61 14.21 0.54
CA SER A 671 -5.10 12.92 1.07
C SER A 671 -5.67 13.04 2.48
N ASP A 672 -5.00 13.77 3.38
CA ASP A 672 -5.48 13.94 4.75
C ASP A 672 -6.75 14.80 4.82
N VAL A 673 -6.88 15.85 3.98
CA VAL A 673 -8.12 16.64 3.86
C VAL A 673 -9.28 15.75 3.41
N ASN A 674 -9.07 14.92 2.39
CA ASN A 674 -10.08 13.99 1.89
C ASN A 674 -10.51 12.97 2.94
N LEU A 675 -9.53 12.36 3.64
CA LEU A 675 -9.79 11.38 4.70
C LEU A 675 -10.53 12.02 5.89
N LEU A 676 -10.10 13.18 6.36
CA LEU A 676 -10.75 13.89 7.45
C LEU A 676 -12.19 14.31 7.09
N GLY A 677 -12.42 14.79 5.86
CA GLY A 677 -13.77 15.08 5.37
C GLY A 677 -14.66 13.84 5.36
N GLY A 678 -14.12 12.69 4.93
CA GLY A 678 -14.82 11.40 4.97
C GLY A 678 -15.16 10.94 6.39
N ILE A 679 -14.21 11.05 7.33
CA ILE A 679 -14.40 10.71 8.75
C ILE A 679 -15.52 11.58 9.35
N GLU A 680 -15.41 12.90 9.22
CA GLU A 680 -16.38 13.86 9.78
C GLU A 680 -17.79 13.64 9.18
N MET A 681 -17.87 13.37 7.88
CA MET A 681 -19.15 13.05 7.23
C MET A 681 -19.76 11.73 7.70
N ASN A 682 -18.93 10.69 7.89
CA ASN A 682 -19.39 9.40 8.41
C ASN A 682 -19.92 9.53 9.85
N ASP A 683 -19.25 10.29 10.69
CA ASP A 683 -19.70 10.60 12.05
C ASP A 683 -21.02 11.39 12.03
N TYR A 684 -21.17 12.34 11.12
CA TYR A 684 -22.40 13.10 10.93
C TYR A 684 -23.57 12.19 10.50
N ILE A 685 -23.33 11.26 9.55
CA ILE A 685 -24.32 10.27 9.12
C ILE A 685 -24.82 9.46 10.32
N LYS A 686 -23.90 8.94 11.14
CA LYS A 686 -24.24 8.14 12.34
C LYS A 686 -25.03 8.98 13.36
N LYS A 687 -24.55 10.18 13.65
CA LYS A 687 -25.16 11.07 14.63
C LYS A 687 -26.58 11.52 14.25
N THR A 688 -26.82 11.73 12.96
CA THR A 688 -28.12 12.25 12.47
C THR A 688 -29.07 11.16 12.00
N GLY A 689 -28.62 9.90 11.93
CA GLY A 689 -29.41 8.78 11.46
C GLY A 689 -29.70 8.79 9.95
N MET A 690 -28.89 9.52 9.15
CA MET A 690 -28.95 9.49 7.69
C MET A 690 -28.79 8.08 7.18
N LYS A 691 -29.44 7.78 6.05
CA LYS A 691 -29.37 6.47 5.40
C LYS A 691 -28.30 6.39 4.30
N ALA A 692 -27.61 7.48 4.05
CA ALA A 692 -26.45 7.53 3.17
C ALA A 692 -25.35 6.57 3.66
N LYS A 693 -24.62 5.94 2.72
CA LYS A 693 -23.54 5.00 3.00
C LYS A 693 -22.31 5.36 2.17
N ILE A 694 -21.27 5.88 2.81
CA ILE A 694 -19.97 6.00 2.18
C ILE A 694 -19.43 4.59 2.02
N PHE A 695 -18.93 4.24 0.83
CA PHE A 695 -18.42 2.88 0.55
C PHE A 695 -17.01 2.83 -0.02
N ALA A 696 -16.45 3.94 -0.45
CA ALA A 696 -15.07 3.99 -0.94
C ALA A 696 -14.47 5.41 -0.91
N LEU A 697 -13.15 5.46 -0.72
CA LEU A 697 -12.32 6.60 -1.11
C LEU A 697 -11.42 6.15 -2.25
N VAL A 698 -11.51 6.80 -3.41
CA VAL A 698 -10.75 6.46 -4.61
C VAL A 698 -9.98 7.68 -5.07
N HIS A 699 -8.65 7.67 -4.93
CA HIS A 699 -7.78 8.83 -5.13
C HIS A 699 -8.24 10.02 -4.27
N ASP A 700 -8.70 11.08 -4.92
CA ASP A 700 -9.16 12.32 -4.30
C ASP A 700 -10.70 12.39 -4.22
N SER A 701 -11.39 11.25 -4.44
CA SER A 701 -12.85 11.15 -4.45
C SER A 701 -13.39 10.42 -3.23
N ILE A 702 -14.56 10.85 -2.73
CA ILE A 702 -15.38 10.15 -1.75
C ILE A 702 -16.64 9.64 -2.44
N LEU A 703 -16.87 8.34 -2.41
CA LEU A 703 -18.01 7.69 -3.06
C LEU A 703 -19.04 7.22 -2.03
N ALA A 704 -20.30 7.57 -2.26
CA ALA A 704 -21.40 7.16 -1.40
C ALA A 704 -22.63 6.75 -2.20
N GLU A 705 -23.44 5.86 -1.61
CA GLU A 705 -24.80 5.56 -2.00
C GLU A 705 -25.75 6.34 -1.10
N VAL A 706 -26.53 7.27 -1.68
CA VAL A 706 -27.31 8.27 -0.95
C VAL A 706 -28.79 8.18 -1.37
N PRO A 707 -29.76 8.14 -0.43
CA PRO A 707 -31.19 8.22 -0.77
C PRO A 707 -31.51 9.51 -1.53
N ASP A 708 -32.42 9.43 -2.51
CA ASP A 708 -32.83 10.59 -3.32
C ASP A 708 -33.22 11.82 -2.46
N CYS A 709 -33.90 11.60 -1.34
CA CYS A 709 -34.34 12.66 -0.42
C CYS A 709 -33.21 13.28 0.44
N GLU A 710 -32.05 12.63 0.53
CA GLU A 710 -30.93 13.08 1.36
C GLU A 710 -29.79 13.71 0.53
N ILE A 711 -29.82 13.64 -0.80
CA ILE A 711 -28.72 14.05 -1.69
C ILE A 711 -28.24 15.48 -1.41
N ASN A 712 -29.18 16.43 -1.37
CA ASN A 712 -28.83 17.85 -1.17
C ASN A 712 -28.16 18.06 0.19
N ARG A 713 -28.73 17.46 1.24
CA ARG A 713 -28.17 17.57 2.60
C ARG A 713 -26.80 16.88 2.68
N TYR A 714 -26.66 15.67 2.12
CA TYR A 714 -25.40 14.94 2.09
C TYR A 714 -24.30 15.74 1.40
N SER A 715 -24.58 16.23 0.20
CA SER A 715 -23.62 17.00 -0.60
C SER A 715 -23.20 18.28 0.09
N GLN A 716 -24.15 19.02 0.66
CA GLN A 716 -23.85 20.27 1.38
C GLN A 716 -23.00 20.03 2.62
N GLU A 717 -23.31 19.02 3.43
CA GLU A 717 -22.55 18.75 4.65
C GLU A 717 -21.17 18.19 4.33
N LEU A 718 -21.04 17.30 3.34
CA LEU A 718 -19.72 16.84 2.90
C LEU A 718 -18.87 17.99 2.38
N GLN A 719 -19.45 18.89 1.59
CA GLN A 719 -18.76 20.10 1.14
C GLN A 719 -18.28 20.95 2.33
N ASN A 720 -19.11 21.15 3.34
CA ASN A 720 -18.75 21.89 4.54
C ASN A 720 -17.57 21.26 5.28
N PHE A 721 -17.54 19.93 5.41
CA PHE A 721 -16.44 19.21 6.06
C PHE A 721 -15.15 19.24 5.23
N ILE A 722 -15.23 19.11 3.92
CA ILE A 722 -14.05 19.22 3.03
C ILE A 722 -13.47 20.63 3.08
N GLN A 723 -14.33 21.66 3.04
CA GLN A 723 -13.95 23.08 3.00
C GLN A 723 -13.66 23.68 4.37
N LYS A 724 -13.81 22.91 5.43
CA LYS A 724 -13.51 23.35 6.80
C LYS A 724 -12.06 23.85 6.87
N ASP A 725 -11.88 25.05 7.42
CA ASP A 725 -10.56 25.61 7.66
C ASP A 725 -9.83 24.80 8.74
N ARG A 726 -8.72 24.20 8.34
CA ARG A 726 -7.81 23.44 9.20
C ARG A 726 -6.47 24.15 9.39
N GLY A 727 -6.44 25.47 9.18
CA GLY A 727 -5.22 26.27 9.19
C GLY A 727 -4.49 26.28 7.83
N LEU A 728 -5.12 25.74 6.79
CA LEU A 728 -4.60 25.70 5.43
C LEU A 728 -5.69 26.18 4.46
N SER A 729 -5.89 27.48 4.39
CA SER A 729 -6.92 28.09 3.55
C SER A 729 -6.45 29.38 2.88
N ILE A 730 -6.98 29.64 1.68
CA ILE A 730 -6.89 30.95 1.02
C ILE A 730 -8.03 31.79 1.53
N PRO A 731 -7.77 33.01 2.06
CA PRO A 731 -8.83 33.89 2.58
C PRO A 731 -9.97 34.10 1.57
N GLY A 732 -11.20 33.77 1.97
CA GLY A 732 -12.39 33.91 1.15
C GLY A 732 -12.58 32.87 0.05
N THR A 733 -11.64 31.91 -0.10
CA THR A 733 -11.68 30.91 -1.16
C THR A 733 -11.33 29.52 -0.59
N PRO A 734 -12.33 28.72 -0.21
CA PRO A 734 -12.09 27.38 0.30
C PRO A 734 -11.56 26.45 -0.80
N ILE A 735 -11.03 25.29 -0.39
CA ILE A 735 -10.59 24.24 -1.32
C ILE A 735 -11.77 23.81 -2.22
N GLY A 736 -11.50 23.64 -3.52
CA GLY A 736 -12.53 23.25 -4.48
C GLY A 736 -12.91 21.79 -4.36
N CYS A 737 -14.21 21.50 -4.49
CA CYS A 737 -14.71 20.15 -4.67
C CYS A 737 -15.96 20.17 -5.57
N ASP A 738 -16.05 19.16 -6.44
CA ASP A 738 -17.15 18.96 -7.37
C ASP A 738 -17.94 17.72 -7.00
N PHE A 739 -19.21 17.68 -7.38
CA PHE A 739 -20.10 16.55 -7.12
C PHE A 739 -20.67 16.00 -8.44
N ASP A 740 -20.42 14.71 -8.68
CA ASP A 740 -21.13 13.94 -9.70
C ASP A 740 -22.22 13.07 -9.04
N ILE A 741 -23.45 13.08 -9.61
CA ILE A 741 -24.60 12.37 -9.09
C ILE A 741 -25.23 11.56 -10.22
N GLY A 742 -25.47 10.27 -10.01
CA GLY A 742 -26.03 9.39 -11.04
C GLY A 742 -26.55 8.07 -10.48
N GLU A 743 -27.21 7.29 -11.34
CA GLU A 743 -27.67 5.94 -11.00
C GLU A 743 -26.51 4.99 -10.72
N ASP A 744 -25.39 5.21 -11.42
CA ASP A 744 -24.18 4.42 -11.31
C ASP A 744 -22.91 5.32 -11.34
N TYR A 745 -21.76 4.71 -11.07
CA TYR A 745 -20.47 5.42 -11.00
C TYR A 745 -19.93 5.87 -12.38
N SER A 746 -20.61 5.52 -13.48
CA SER A 746 -20.25 6.03 -14.82
C SER A 746 -20.87 7.39 -15.11
N PHE A 747 -21.86 7.84 -14.30
CA PHE A 747 -22.60 9.10 -14.45
C PHE A 747 -23.14 9.28 -15.87
N GLY A 748 -23.87 8.28 -16.35
CA GLY A 748 -24.54 8.26 -17.66
C GLY A 748 -23.63 7.92 -18.85
N LYS A 749 -22.32 7.65 -18.64
CA LYS A 749 -21.43 7.25 -19.74
C LYS A 749 -21.64 5.80 -20.19
N PHE A 750 -22.13 4.95 -19.27
CA PHE A 750 -22.47 3.57 -19.59
C PHE A 750 -23.65 3.51 -20.55
N GLU A 751 -24.74 4.17 -20.22
CA GLU A 751 -25.97 4.21 -21.02
C GLU A 751 -25.74 4.80 -22.40
N LYS A 752 -24.96 5.89 -22.50
CA LYS A 752 -24.59 6.50 -23.80
C LYS A 752 -23.87 5.54 -24.74
N LYS A 753 -23.12 4.59 -24.22
CA LYS A 753 -22.27 3.69 -25.00
C LYS A 753 -22.89 2.30 -25.17
N TYR A 754 -23.73 1.86 -24.26
CA TYR A 754 -24.25 0.48 -24.15
C TYR A 754 -25.77 0.45 -23.91
N GLU A 755 -26.56 1.30 -24.61
CA GLU A 755 -28.02 1.44 -24.43
C GLU A 755 -28.81 0.14 -24.53
N THR A 756 -28.24 -0.94 -25.10
CA THR A 756 -28.88 -2.23 -25.32
C THR A 756 -28.58 -3.29 -24.25
N LEU A 757 -27.77 -2.97 -23.26
CA LEU A 757 -27.42 -3.85 -22.13
C LEU A 757 -28.27 -3.58 -20.90
#